data_ce79e2fbcb8a6683cfb2ed9b91dc2b79
#
_entry.id   ce79e2fbcb8a6683cfb2ed9b91dc2b79
#
_cell.length_a   1.000
_cell.length_b   1.000
_cell.length_c   1.000
_cell.angle_alpha   90.00
_cell.angle_beta   90.00
_cell.angle_gamma   90.00
#
_symmetry.space_group_name_H-M   'P 1'
#
loop_
_entity.id
_entity.type
_entity.pdbx_description
1 polymer ?
#
loop_
_entity_poly.entity_id
_entity_poly.type
_entity_poly.pdbx_seq_one_letter_code
_entity_poly.pdbx_strand_id
1 'polypeptide(L)'
;MTVLEQGTITIHTENIFPIIKKSLYTDHEVFLRELVSNAVDAIAKLNMVSRSGEYSGDAGEPEISITLDKDNKTLSITDNGIGMTAEEVKKYINQVAFSSAEEFIEKYQANSDQSIIGHFGLGFYSSFMVARQVEIDTLSYKEGSQAVHWTCDGSPVFKLEDSGRIQRGTTITLTLMDEEIEYTEPSRIRQLIKTYCDFMPVPIKLDGEIINRQIAPWRESPNNLTQEDYLELYRYLYPFQEEPLLWVHLNTDYPFIVNGILYFPKLKPDVDVTQGNIKLFCNQVFVSDHCEDIIPKFLMPLRGVIDSTDIPLNISRSALQSNRTVRKIADYVAKKVADRLKELYRDNRKEYIRCWQDIGTFVKFGSLNDDKFKKQVEDILICRTTYTPPNPPLTKGGAIEDSTSNPPLTKGEPGGSTVEPGGSTPQGSTEDGPVAVPTQVQVQTEGGDVWQDVASQTPENTDEKGRYYTTLSEYLERNKERHENRVFYCTDETTQATYIQLHTSQGLEVLFFDSFIDSHFISFLEREHTDVKFARVDAELDDNLIAKDNSPEIVDPKTNKTRSEIIKDLFTAALNKPKLTIRTESLKSENTPPAMVLLPEFMRRLQDMTALMQQQKVEFPEEHILLINIAHPLIQNLVNLSQGAIIQEGGDSPSTELANMICHHVYDLALIAQKGFDAEGMKDFVERSNQVLTRLTTH
;
A
#
# COMPACT_ATOMS: atom_id res chain seq x y z
N MET A 1 29.64 -50.18 -22.56
CA MET A 1 30.64 -49.09 -22.64
C MET A 1 31.83 -49.50 -21.81
N THR A 2 33.02 -49.50 -22.37
CA THR A 2 34.26 -49.85 -21.65
C THR A 2 34.79 -48.58 -21.03
N VAL A 3 35.05 -48.60 -19.71
CA VAL A 3 35.68 -47.47 -19.02
C VAL A 3 37.10 -47.37 -19.56
N LEU A 4 37.47 -46.23 -20.15
CA LEU A 4 38.80 -46.01 -20.70
C LEU A 4 39.77 -45.51 -19.63
N GLU A 5 39.27 -44.65 -18.72
CA GLU A 5 40.06 -44.13 -17.60
C GLU A 5 39.13 -43.66 -16.50
N GLN A 6 39.53 -43.80 -15.25
CA GLN A 6 38.86 -43.28 -14.09
C GLN A 6 39.93 -42.57 -13.23
N GLY A 7 39.71 -41.28 -12.97
CA GLY A 7 40.63 -40.42 -12.19
C GLY A 7 39.89 -39.39 -11.40
N THR A 8 40.59 -38.64 -10.56
CA THR A 8 40.09 -37.52 -9.79
C THR A 8 40.38 -36.20 -10.50
N ILE A 9 39.37 -35.30 -10.48
CA ILE A 9 39.57 -33.92 -10.97
C ILE A 9 40.44 -33.17 -9.95
N THR A 10 41.49 -32.51 -10.38
CA THR A 10 42.38 -31.70 -9.54
C THR A 10 42.17 -30.23 -9.80
N ILE A 11 42.28 -29.43 -8.75
CA ILE A 11 42.12 -27.96 -8.79
C ILE A 11 43.51 -27.32 -8.59
N HIS A 12 43.88 -26.39 -9.49
CA HIS A 12 45.07 -25.53 -9.31
C HIS A 12 44.76 -24.35 -8.43
N THR A 13 45.34 -24.32 -7.24
CA THR A 13 45.10 -23.28 -6.20
C THR A 13 45.49 -21.89 -6.70
N GLU A 14 46.52 -21.79 -7.58
CA GLU A 14 46.96 -20.51 -8.17
C GLU A 14 45.84 -19.79 -8.96
N ASN A 15 44.87 -20.51 -9.49
CA ASN A 15 43.77 -19.97 -10.30
C ASN A 15 42.55 -19.63 -9.47
N ILE A 16 42.39 -20.15 -8.26
CA ILE A 16 41.21 -19.96 -7.42
C ILE A 16 41.21 -18.57 -6.77
N PHE A 17 42.34 -18.10 -6.23
CA PHE A 17 42.42 -16.78 -5.60
C PHE A 17 42.01 -15.62 -6.54
N PRO A 18 42.47 -15.56 -7.79
CA PRO A 18 41.98 -14.57 -8.75
C PRO A 18 40.49 -14.64 -9.03
N ILE A 19 39.90 -15.84 -9.03
CA ILE A 19 38.44 -16.03 -9.20
C ILE A 19 37.69 -15.50 -7.98
N ILE A 20 38.14 -15.82 -6.78
CA ILE A 20 37.55 -15.33 -5.53
C ILE A 20 37.58 -13.80 -5.51
N LYS A 21 38.75 -13.20 -5.76
CA LYS A 21 38.96 -11.75 -5.75
C LYS A 21 38.11 -10.99 -6.80
N LYS A 22 37.91 -11.55 -8.00
CA LYS A 22 37.32 -10.81 -9.12
C LYS A 22 35.89 -11.19 -9.46
N SER A 23 35.43 -12.36 -9.06
CA SER A 23 34.18 -12.93 -9.55
C SER A 23 33.21 -13.40 -8.47
N LEU A 24 33.67 -13.66 -7.25
CA LEU A 24 32.82 -14.18 -6.20
C LEU A 24 32.02 -13.09 -5.48
N TYR A 25 32.65 -11.94 -5.29
CA TYR A 25 32.05 -10.80 -4.62
C TYR A 25 32.11 -9.58 -5.51
N THR A 26 30.98 -8.88 -5.68
CA THR A 26 30.84 -7.65 -6.45
C THR A 26 31.35 -6.43 -5.66
N ASP A 27 31.12 -6.47 -4.34
CA ASP A 27 31.46 -5.36 -3.45
C ASP A 27 32.56 -5.75 -2.46
N HIS A 28 33.59 -4.92 -2.34
CA HIS A 28 34.70 -5.15 -1.42
C HIS A 28 34.26 -5.09 0.04
N GLU A 29 33.26 -4.29 0.36
CA GLU A 29 32.71 -4.08 1.71
C GLU A 29 32.27 -5.38 2.42
N VAL A 30 31.93 -6.40 1.65
CA VAL A 30 31.44 -7.68 2.20
C VAL A 30 32.51 -8.41 3.03
N PHE A 31 33.80 -8.06 2.90
CA PHE A 31 34.86 -8.66 3.71
C PHE A 31 34.59 -8.50 5.21
N LEU A 32 34.11 -7.33 5.63
CA LEU A 32 33.84 -7.06 7.05
C LEU A 32 32.66 -7.89 7.55
N ARG A 33 31.59 -7.99 6.75
CA ARG A 33 30.45 -8.85 7.05
C ARG A 33 30.87 -10.31 7.25
N GLU A 34 31.66 -10.84 6.34
CA GLU A 34 32.10 -12.24 6.38
C GLU A 34 33.01 -12.52 7.59
N LEU A 35 33.96 -11.63 7.89
CA LEU A 35 34.87 -11.81 9.04
C LEU A 35 34.12 -11.67 10.36
N VAL A 36 33.21 -10.71 10.50
CA VAL A 36 32.40 -10.54 11.71
C VAL A 36 31.42 -11.74 11.86
N SER A 37 30.84 -12.24 10.77
CA SER A 37 30.01 -13.46 10.81
C SER A 37 30.78 -14.68 11.31
N ASN A 38 32.05 -14.84 10.87
CA ASN A 38 32.91 -15.92 11.35
C ASN A 38 33.24 -15.78 12.85
N ALA A 39 33.40 -14.55 13.32
CA ALA A 39 33.63 -14.27 14.75
C ALA A 39 32.39 -14.61 15.60
N VAL A 40 31.18 -14.24 15.13
CA VAL A 40 29.89 -14.63 15.75
C VAL A 40 29.77 -16.15 15.81
N ASP A 41 30.08 -16.84 14.71
CA ASP A 41 30.04 -18.32 14.65
C ASP A 41 31.02 -18.97 15.59
N ALA A 42 32.23 -18.40 15.76
CA ALA A 42 33.22 -18.88 16.72
C ALA A 42 32.72 -18.80 18.16
N ILE A 43 32.03 -17.71 18.52
CA ILE A 43 31.40 -17.52 19.82
C ILE A 43 30.20 -18.47 19.99
N ALA A 44 29.35 -18.61 18.99
CA ALA A 44 28.21 -19.55 19.00
C ALA A 44 28.67 -21.00 19.21
N LYS A 45 29.74 -21.42 18.52
CA LYS A 45 30.36 -22.74 18.69
C LYS A 45 30.89 -22.96 20.12
N LEU A 46 31.52 -21.94 20.70
CA LEU A 46 31.97 -22.02 22.10
C LEU A 46 30.79 -22.23 23.05
N ASN A 47 29.68 -21.50 22.85
CA ASN A 47 28.50 -21.63 23.68
C ASN A 47 27.90 -23.06 23.57
N MET A 48 27.90 -23.65 22.36
CA MET A 48 27.41 -25.01 22.14
C MET A 48 28.30 -26.03 22.89
N VAL A 49 29.62 -25.89 22.80
CA VAL A 49 30.60 -26.75 23.50
C VAL A 49 30.48 -26.60 25.02
N SER A 50 30.27 -25.40 25.52
CA SER A 50 30.05 -25.15 26.95
C SER A 50 28.77 -25.80 27.47
N ARG A 51 27.67 -25.66 26.68
CA ARG A 51 26.36 -26.31 27.00
C ARG A 51 26.42 -27.83 26.97
N SER A 52 27.24 -28.41 26.10
CA SER A 52 27.45 -29.87 26.05
C SER A 52 28.30 -30.42 27.19
N GLY A 53 28.95 -29.54 28.00
CA GLY A 53 29.87 -29.91 29.08
C GLY A 53 31.26 -30.30 28.59
N GLU A 54 31.60 -30.17 27.32
CA GLU A 54 32.97 -30.44 26.81
C GLU A 54 33.94 -29.30 27.17
N TYR A 55 33.45 -28.13 27.56
CA TYR A 55 34.25 -27.03 28.09
C TYR A 55 33.70 -26.57 29.42
N SER A 56 34.55 -26.69 30.45
CA SER A 56 34.22 -26.30 31.83
C SER A 56 34.90 -25.01 32.28
N GLY A 57 35.69 -24.38 31.41
CA GLY A 57 36.33 -23.10 31.68
C GLY A 57 35.35 -21.93 31.61
N ASP A 58 35.80 -20.75 32.05
CA ASP A 58 35.01 -19.53 31.92
C ASP A 58 34.93 -19.10 30.44
N ALA A 59 33.71 -19.06 29.91
CA ALA A 59 33.48 -18.58 28.55
C ALA A 59 33.66 -17.06 28.44
N GLY A 60 33.48 -16.32 29.54
CA GLY A 60 33.45 -14.86 29.54
C GLY A 60 32.22 -14.30 28.81
N GLU A 61 32.04 -12.99 28.88
CA GLU A 61 31.01 -12.30 28.08
C GLU A 61 31.39 -12.33 26.60
N PRO A 62 30.47 -12.70 25.71
CA PRO A 62 30.72 -12.71 24.27
C PRO A 62 31.09 -11.32 23.76
N GLU A 63 32.18 -11.21 23.01
CA GLU A 63 32.66 -9.91 22.51
C GLU A 63 33.40 -10.07 21.19
N ILE A 64 33.13 -9.12 20.26
CA ILE A 64 33.93 -8.89 19.07
C ILE A 64 34.49 -7.48 19.14
N SER A 65 35.82 -7.34 19.01
CA SER A 65 36.50 -6.06 19.06
C SER A 65 37.19 -5.74 17.73
N ILE A 66 36.92 -4.57 17.19
CA ILE A 66 37.58 -4.05 15.99
C ILE A 66 38.53 -2.93 16.41
N THR A 67 39.78 -3.03 15.95
CA THR A 67 40.80 -2.00 16.20
C THR A 67 41.41 -1.56 14.89
N LEU A 68 41.65 -0.26 14.75
CA LEU A 68 42.15 0.39 13.55
C LEU A 68 43.49 1.04 13.85
N ASP A 69 44.49 0.80 13.01
CA ASP A 69 45.78 1.49 13.05
C ASP A 69 46.07 2.13 11.70
N LYS A 70 45.88 3.43 11.65
CA LYS A 70 46.02 4.23 10.41
C LYS A 70 47.49 4.35 9.97
N ASP A 71 48.42 4.39 10.91
CA ASP A 71 49.84 4.54 10.60
C ASP A 71 50.40 3.27 9.94
N ASN A 72 50.01 2.11 10.47
CA ASN A 72 50.39 0.80 9.95
C ASN A 72 49.45 0.28 8.86
N LYS A 73 48.37 1.02 8.57
CA LYS A 73 47.29 0.62 7.62
C LYS A 73 46.70 -0.74 7.98
N THR A 74 46.44 -1.00 9.25
CA THR A 74 45.89 -2.28 9.69
C THR A 74 44.50 -2.14 10.29
N LEU A 75 43.67 -3.16 10.02
CA LEU A 75 42.38 -3.40 10.63
C LEU A 75 42.43 -4.77 11.29
N SER A 76 42.14 -4.85 12.58
CA SER A 76 42.13 -6.11 13.34
C SER A 76 40.74 -6.41 13.89
N ILE A 77 40.27 -7.65 13.73
CA ILE A 77 39.02 -8.16 14.29
C ILE A 77 39.36 -9.26 15.25
N THR A 78 38.97 -9.09 16.51
CA THR A 78 39.25 -10.04 17.61
C THR A 78 37.92 -10.58 18.15
N ASP A 79 37.80 -11.90 18.25
CA ASP A 79 36.74 -12.60 18.98
C ASP A 79 37.31 -13.35 20.23
N ASN A 80 36.45 -13.60 21.20
CA ASN A 80 36.72 -14.46 22.33
C ASN A 80 36.03 -15.83 22.21
N GLY A 81 35.79 -16.28 21.00
CA GLY A 81 35.11 -17.53 20.64
C GLY A 81 35.96 -18.78 20.86
N ILE A 82 35.65 -19.83 20.12
CA ILE A 82 36.23 -21.19 20.31
C ILE A 82 37.73 -21.27 20.03
N GLY A 83 38.29 -20.37 19.20
CA GLY A 83 39.67 -20.41 18.72
C GLY A 83 39.98 -21.65 17.87
N MET A 84 41.24 -21.81 17.44
CA MET A 84 41.70 -22.93 16.61
C MET A 84 43.03 -23.46 17.05
N THR A 85 43.25 -24.78 16.91
CA THR A 85 44.55 -25.43 17.00
C THR A 85 45.31 -25.31 15.66
N ALA A 86 46.61 -25.63 15.65
CA ALA A 86 47.42 -25.66 14.41
C ALA A 86 46.82 -26.59 13.33
N GLU A 87 46.28 -27.74 13.73
CA GLU A 87 45.62 -28.69 12.82
C GLU A 87 44.31 -28.12 12.28
N GLU A 88 43.54 -27.43 13.11
CA GLU A 88 42.29 -26.78 12.70
C GLU A 88 42.54 -25.63 11.74
N VAL A 89 43.59 -24.82 11.96
CA VAL A 89 44.00 -23.78 11.00
C VAL A 89 44.35 -24.41 9.65
N LYS A 90 45.16 -25.49 9.63
CA LYS A 90 45.47 -26.22 8.39
C LYS A 90 44.22 -26.80 7.71
N LYS A 91 43.25 -27.27 8.48
CA LYS A 91 42.04 -27.89 7.97
C LYS A 91 41.04 -26.86 7.45
N TYR A 92 40.79 -25.77 8.18
CA TYR A 92 39.68 -24.83 7.88
C TYR A 92 40.13 -23.54 7.20
N ILE A 93 41.42 -23.16 7.33
CA ILE A 93 41.94 -21.95 6.69
C ILE A 93 42.70 -22.29 5.38
N ASN A 94 43.47 -23.40 5.36
CA ASN A 94 44.27 -23.74 4.19
C ASN A 94 43.52 -24.59 3.14
N GLN A 95 42.32 -25.07 3.44
CA GLN A 95 41.49 -25.79 2.48
C GLN A 95 40.33 -24.90 2.02
N VAL A 96 40.44 -24.41 0.79
CA VAL A 96 39.42 -23.54 0.18
C VAL A 96 38.10 -24.31 0.00
N ALA A 97 36.96 -23.65 0.32
CA ALA A 97 35.62 -24.22 0.27
C ALA A 97 35.40 -25.42 1.24
N PHE A 98 36.12 -25.44 2.34
CA PHE A 98 35.93 -26.38 3.42
C PHE A 98 35.45 -25.66 4.68
N SER A 99 34.25 -26.01 5.16
CA SER A 99 33.65 -25.37 6.36
C SER A 99 33.56 -26.34 7.52
N SER A 100 33.86 -25.85 8.73
CA SER A 100 33.61 -26.61 9.95
C SER A 100 32.15 -26.64 10.37
N ALA A 101 31.27 -25.89 9.69
CA ALA A 101 29.87 -25.73 10.05
C ALA A 101 29.10 -27.04 10.02
N GLU A 102 29.23 -27.82 8.95
CA GLU A 102 28.53 -29.10 8.78
C GLU A 102 28.93 -30.12 9.84
N GLU A 103 30.24 -30.34 10.05
CA GLU A 103 30.73 -31.23 11.09
C GLU A 103 30.25 -30.82 12.47
N PHE A 104 30.16 -29.49 12.72
CA PHE A 104 29.76 -28.96 14.01
C PHE A 104 28.25 -29.11 14.23
N ILE A 105 27.45 -28.83 13.21
CA ILE A 105 26.00 -29.01 13.24
C ILE A 105 25.66 -30.49 13.47
N GLU A 106 26.25 -31.41 12.70
CA GLU A 106 26.03 -32.85 12.86
C GLU A 106 26.32 -33.34 14.28
N LYS A 107 27.40 -32.82 14.90
CA LYS A 107 27.80 -33.23 16.25
C LYS A 107 26.89 -32.67 17.34
N TYR A 108 26.35 -31.46 17.21
CA TYR A 108 25.65 -30.72 18.26
C TYR A 108 24.16 -30.45 17.96
N GLN A 109 23.60 -30.94 16.83
CA GLN A 109 22.25 -30.66 16.32
C GLN A 109 21.12 -30.96 17.32
N ALA A 110 21.32 -31.87 18.26
CA ALA A 110 20.29 -32.25 19.24
C ALA A 110 20.05 -31.23 20.35
N ASN A 111 20.91 -30.19 20.50
CA ASN A 111 20.95 -29.33 21.72
C ASN A 111 21.01 -27.82 21.41
N SER A 112 20.85 -27.36 20.20
CA SER A 112 21.07 -25.94 19.92
C SER A 112 19.98 -25.26 19.11
N ASP A 113 19.39 -24.21 19.68
CA ASP A 113 18.55 -23.20 18.98
C ASP A 113 19.42 -22.20 18.19
N GLN A 114 20.74 -22.33 18.19
CA GLN A 114 21.65 -21.41 17.52
C GLN A 114 22.08 -21.95 16.17
N SER A 115 21.71 -21.24 15.12
CA SER A 115 22.15 -21.52 13.74
C SER A 115 23.53 -20.90 13.48
N ILE A 116 24.40 -21.66 12.81
CA ILE A 116 25.70 -21.19 12.31
C ILE A 116 25.46 -20.38 11.02
N ILE A 117 26.15 -19.23 10.88
CA ILE A 117 26.00 -18.33 9.73
C ILE A 117 26.81 -18.80 8.52
N GLY A 118 28.04 -19.27 8.72
CA GLY A 118 29.00 -19.60 7.67
C GLY A 118 28.94 -21.06 7.22
N HIS A 119 28.48 -21.31 5.99
CA HIS A 119 28.36 -22.68 5.43
C HIS A 119 29.38 -23.00 4.32
N PHE A 120 29.88 -22.01 3.58
CA PHE A 120 30.61 -22.28 2.32
C PHE A 120 32.13 -22.39 2.46
N GLY A 121 32.73 -22.01 3.59
CA GLY A 121 34.19 -22.03 3.77
C GLY A 121 34.96 -21.09 2.84
N LEU A 122 34.30 -20.05 2.33
CA LEU A 122 34.88 -19.08 1.39
C LEU A 122 34.91 -17.64 1.95
N GLY A 123 34.11 -17.34 2.96
CA GLY A 123 33.95 -15.98 3.51
C GLY A 123 35.26 -15.36 3.99
N PHE A 124 36.15 -16.17 4.64
CA PHE A 124 37.46 -15.72 5.09
C PHE A 124 38.32 -15.12 3.95
N TYR A 125 38.26 -15.73 2.78
CA TYR A 125 39.10 -15.30 1.64
C TYR A 125 38.68 -13.97 1.03
N SER A 126 37.52 -13.43 1.39
CA SER A 126 37.14 -12.06 1.04
C SER A 126 38.10 -11.01 1.62
N SER A 127 38.81 -11.32 2.70
CA SER A 127 39.86 -10.49 3.29
C SER A 127 40.95 -10.09 2.30
N PHE A 128 41.29 -10.98 1.34
CA PHE A 128 42.28 -10.71 0.30
C PHE A 128 41.80 -9.77 -0.82
N MET A 129 40.54 -9.35 -0.79
CA MET A 129 40.05 -8.31 -1.68
C MET A 129 40.56 -6.92 -1.26
N VAL A 130 40.76 -6.72 0.04
CA VAL A 130 41.14 -5.42 0.64
C VAL A 130 42.54 -5.42 1.25
N ALA A 131 43.08 -6.60 1.58
CA ALA A 131 44.36 -6.75 2.26
C ALA A 131 45.45 -7.30 1.36
N ARG A 132 46.65 -6.74 1.47
CA ARG A 132 47.88 -7.29 0.86
C ARG A 132 48.49 -8.41 1.69
N GLN A 133 48.18 -8.46 3.01
CA GLN A 133 48.62 -9.49 3.97
C GLN A 133 47.53 -9.72 5.01
N VAL A 134 47.30 -10.97 5.31
CA VAL A 134 46.34 -11.40 6.36
C VAL A 134 47.11 -12.22 7.39
N GLU A 135 46.90 -11.88 8.67
CA GLU A 135 47.50 -12.59 9.80
C GLU A 135 46.39 -13.10 10.72
N ILE A 136 46.58 -14.29 11.29
CA ILE A 136 45.66 -14.91 12.24
C ILE A 136 46.45 -15.30 13.48
N ASP A 137 46.12 -14.73 14.66
CA ASP A 137 46.55 -15.16 15.97
C ASP A 137 45.43 -15.88 16.68
N THR A 138 45.57 -17.17 17.01
CA THR A 138 44.48 -17.94 17.58
C THR A 138 44.94 -18.90 18.67
N LEU A 139 44.09 -19.09 19.70
CA LEU A 139 44.25 -20.07 20.77
C LEU A 139 42.93 -20.81 21.00
N SER A 140 42.99 -22.15 20.83
CA SER A 140 41.81 -23.00 20.98
C SER A 140 41.35 -23.12 22.44
N TYR A 141 40.05 -23.39 22.64
CA TYR A 141 39.44 -23.72 23.94
C TYR A 141 39.97 -25.05 24.54
N LYS A 142 40.54 -25.91 23.69
CA LYS A 142 41.00 -27.24 24.10
C LYS A 142 42.15 -27.13 25.07
N GLU A 143 42.05 -27.87 26.17
CA GLU A 143 43.07 -27.87 27.25
C GLU A 143 44.44 -28.32 26.71
N GLY A 144 45.49 -27.57 27.05
CA GLY A 144 46.85 -27.83 26.59
C GLY A 144 47.15 -27.38 25.13
N SER A 145 46.26 -26.70 24.47
CA SER A 145 46.49 -26.12 23.15
C SER A 145 47.59 -25.06 23.20
N GLN A 146 48.39 -25.01 22.15
CA GLN A 146 49.38 -23.94 21.91
C GLN A 146 48.77 -22.89 20.98
N ALA A 147 49.07 -21.62 21.28
CA ALA A 147 48.65 -20.52 20.38
C ALA A 147 49.49 -20.54 19.11
N VAL A 148 48.87 -20.21 18.01
CA VAL A 148 49.51 -20.21 16.68
C VAL A 148 49.29 -18.89 15.95
N HIS A 149 50.30 -18.50 15.19
CA HIS A 149 50.31 -17.37 14.29
C HIS A 149 50.40 -17.86 12.84
N TRP A 150 49.44 -17.47 12.04
CA TRP A 150 49.38 -17.83 10.62
C TRP A 150 49.45 -16.55 9.78
N THR A 151 50.22 -16.58 8.70
CA THR A 151 50.39 -15.42 7.81
C THR A 151 50.32 -15.85 6.34
N CYS A 152 49.62 -15.05 5.49
CA CYS A 152 49.54 -15.24 4.04
C CYS A 152 49.39 -13.88 3.33
N ASP A 153 50.00 -13.74 2.18
CA ASP A 153 49.93 -12.56 1.28
C ASP A 153 48.94 -12.73 0.14
N GLY A 154 48.11 -13.78 0.18
CA GLY A 154 47.17 -14.12 -0.89
C GLY A 154 47.81 -14.95 -2.03
N SER A 155 49.05 -15.38 -1.87
CA SER A 155 49.68 -16.45 -2.65
C SER A 155 49.30 -17.83 -2.09
N PRO A 156 49.58 -18.93 -2.78
CA PRO A 156 49.33 -20.27 -2.27
C PRO A 156 50.24 -20.65 -1.07
N VAL A 157 51.17 -19.76 -0.70
CA VAL A 157 52.14 -20.01 0.37
C VAL A 157 51.69 -19.34 1.65
N PHE A 158 51.70 -20.08 2.74
CA PHE A 158 51.42 -19.57 4.09
C PHE A 158 52.60 -19.87 5.04
N LYS A 159 52.65 -19.14 6.14
CA LYS A 159 53.52 -19.47 7.29
C LYS A 159 52.66 -19.77 8.49
N LEU A 160 53.09 -20.75 9.30
CA LEU A 160 52.48 -21.08 10.55
C LEU A 160 53.57 -21.15 11.62
N GLU A 161 53.50 -20.29 12.65
CA GLU A 161 54.51 -20.08 13.69
C GLU A 161 53.85 -20.13 15.08
N ASP A 162 54.63 -20.22 16.15
CA ASP A 162 54.13 -20.11 17.50
C ASP A 162 53.67 -18.67 17.77
N SER A 163 52.54 -18.50 18.48
CA SER A 163 52.05 -17.19 18.90
C SER A 163 52.22 -16.98 20.41
N GLY A 164 52.41 -15.73 20.81
CA GLY A 164 52.44 -15.32 22.23
C GLY A 164 51.02 -15.10 22.81
N ARG A 165 49.98 -15.47 22.13
CA ARG A 165 48.60 -15.27 22.60
C ARG A 165 48.31 -16.12 23.83
N ILE A 166 47.77 -15.51 24.88
CA ILE A 166 47.44 -16.18 26.14
C ILE A 166 45.95 -16.32 26.39
N GLN A 167 45.13 -15.59 25.65
CA GLN A 167 43.67 -15.62 25.75
C GLN A 167 43.06 -16.45 24.61
N ARG A 168 42.06 -17.28 24.94
CA ARG A 168 41.27 -18.02 23.96
C ARG A 168 40.63 -17.08 22.95
N GLY A 169 40.39 -17.54 21.73
CA GLY A 169 39.74 -16.81 20.64
C GLY A 169 40.68 -16.57 19.46
N THR A 170 40.28 -15.72 18.55
CA THR A 170 41.00 -15.44 17.31
C THR A 170 41.10 -13.94 17.06
N THR A 171 42.26 -13.50 16.61
CA THR A 171 42.46 -12.14 16.05
C THR A 171 42.85 -12.29 14.58
N ILE A 172 42.12 -11.65 13.69
CA ILE A 172 42.46 -11.54 12.27
C ILE A 172 42.90 -10.12 12.01
N THR A 173 44.16 -9.94 11.56
CA THR A 173 44.73 -8.64 11.24
C THR A 173 44.93 -8.54 9.73
N LEU A 174 44.33 -7.50 9.14
CA LEU A 174 44.44 -7.16 7.73
C LEU A 174 45.41 -6.01 7.53
N THR A 175 46.50 -6.21 6.81
CA THR A 175 47.31 -5.09 6.30
C THR A 175 46.70 -4.65 4.95
N LEU A 176 46.03 -3.51 4.94
CA LEU A 176 45.26 -3.04 3.84
C LEU A 176 46.12 -2.63 2.63
N MET A 177 45.56 -2.77 1.43
CA MET A 177 46.10 -2.20 0.21
C MET A 177 45.94 -0.67 0.21
N ASP A 178 46.76 0.03 -0.58
CA ASP A 178 46.75 1.50 -0.59
C ASP A 178 45.40 2.05 -1.13
N GLU A 179 44.77 1.33 -2.03
CA GLU A 179 43.47 1.69 -2.61
C GLU A 179 42.31 1.50 -1.62
N GLU A 180 42.50 0.70 -0.55
CA GLU A 180 41.48 0.29 0.42
C GLU A 180 41.67 0.95 1.79
N ILE A 181 42.47 2.05 1.85
CA ILE A 181 42.82 2.72 3.10
C ILE A 181 41.61 3.34 3.82
N GLU A 182 40.50 3.53 3.11
CA GLU A 182 39.24 4.04 3.69
C GLU A 182 38.75 3.18 4.86
N TYR A 183 39.06 1.88 4.88
CA TYR A 183 38.68 0.99 5.97
C TYR A 183 39.49 1.18 7.24
N THR A 184 40.44 2.12 7.29
CA THR A 184 41.07 2.60 8.52
C THR A 184 40.31 3.75 9.18
N GLU A 185 39.25 4.27 8.51
CA GLU A 185 38.43 5.36 9.06
C GLU A 185 37.30 4.81 9.94
N PRO A 186 37.22 5.21 11.24
CA PRO A 186 36.19 4.72 12.16
C PRO A 186 34.76 4.94 11.67
N SER A 187 34.49 6.05 10.98
CA SER A 187 33.15 6.36 10.42
C SER A 187 32.73 5.34 9.37
N ARG A 188 33.69 4.88 8.54
CA ARG A 188 33.43 3.89 7.49
C ARG A 188 33.09 2.53 8.09
N ILE A 189 33.87 2.09 9.07
CA ILE A 189 33.62 0.83 9.79
C ILE A 189 32.26 0.88 10.52
N ARG A 190 31.92 1.98 11.21
CA ARG A 190 30.60 2.15 11.84
C ARG A 190 29.48 2.03 10.82
N GLN A 191 29.62 2.64 9.65
CA GLN A 191 28.64 2.55 8.58
C GLN A 191 28.43 1.11 8.11
N LEU A 192 29.53 0.37 7.87
CA LEU A 192 29.46 -1.01 7.42
C LEU A 192 28.86 -1.95 8.46
N ILE A 193 29.23 -1.80 9.73
CA ILE A 193 28.63 -2.59 10.82
C ILE A 193 27.13 -2.31 10.93
N LYS A 194 26.71 -1.04 10.85
CA LYS A 194 25.29 -0.68 10.82
C LYS A 194 24.54 -1.27 9.62
N THR A 195 25.19 -1.34 8.48
CA THR A 195 24.55 -1.90 7.27
C THR A 195 24.38 -3.41 7.37
N TYR A 196 25.47 -4.14 7.72
CA TYR A 196 25.51 -5.60 7.57
C TYR A 196 25.33 -6.38 8.87
N CYS A 197 25.74 -5.82 10.02
CA CYS A 197 25.94 -6.55 11.27
C CYS A 197 25.17 -5.96 12.45
N ASP A 198 24.32 -4.96 12.23
CA ASP A 198 23.69 -4.16 13.29
C ASP A 198 22.89 -4.99 14.30
N PHE A 199 22.22 -6.02 13.81
CA PHE A 199 21.35 -6.87 14.62
C PHE A 199 21.98 -8.22 15.01
N MET A 200 23.28 -8.40 14.80
CA MET A 200 23.97 -9.60 15.27
C MET A 200 23.95 -9.69 16.81
N PRO A 201 23.76 -10.90 17.39
CA PRO A 201 23.46 -11.06 18.82
C PRO A 201 24.66 -10.88 19.73
N VAL A 202 25.85 -10.55 19.19
CA VAL A 202 27.09 -10.35 19.92
C VAL A 202 27.46 -8.88 19.87
N PRO A 203 27.91 -8.26 21.00
CA PRO A 203 28.38 -6.87 20.98
C PRO A 203 29.64 -6.73 20.12
N ILE A 204 29.57 -5.81 19.15
CA ILE A 204 30.68 -5.44 18.28
C ILE A 204 31.21 -4.09 18.75
N LYS A 205 32.46 -4.08 19.25
CA LYS A 205 33.11 -2.88 19.75
C LYS A 205 34.09 -2.33 18.72
N LEU A 206 34.05 -1.02 18.51
CA LEU A 206 35.09 -0.27 17.81
C LEU A 206 35.72 0.70 18.78
N ASP A 207 37.04 0.55 19.00
CA ASP A 207 37.81 1.33 19.99
C ASP A 207 37.16 1.33 21.38
N GLY A 208 36.58 0.19 21.78
CA GLY A 208 35.93 -0.03 23.08
C GLY A 208 34.47 0.40 23.19
N GLU A 209 33.89 1.07 22.16
CA GLU A 209 32.48 1.47 22.11
C GLU A 209 31.66 0.44 21.36
N ILE A 210 30.52 0.00 21.91
CA ILE A 210 29.58 -0.89 21.22
C ILE A 210 28.88 -0.11 20.10
N ILE A 211 28.93 -0.60 18.86
CA ILE A 211 28.44 0.09 17.66
C ILE A 211 27.26 -0.59 16.97
N ASN A 212 26.87 -1.80 17.39
CA ASN A 212 25.72 -2.53 16.87
C ASN A 212 24.57 -2.57 17.89
N ARG A 213 23.36 -2.81 17.40
CA ARG A 213 22.12 -2.78 18.20
C ARG A 213 21.87 -4.10 18.96
N GLN A 214 22.34 -5.22 18.46
CA GLN A 214 22.25 -6.60 19.00
C GLN A 214 20.84 -7.17 19.07
N ILE A 215 19.81 -6.35 19.34
CA ILE A 215 18.44 -6.81 19.53
C ILE A 215 17.73 -6.78 18.19
N ALA A 216 17.19 -7.92 17.77
CA ALA A 216 16.38 -8.12 16.59
C ALA A 216 14.90 -8.39 16.99
N PRO A 217 14.04 -7.36 17.11
CA PRO A 217 12.68 -7.52 17.61
C PRO A 217 11.85 -8.55 16.85
N TRP A 218 12.13 -8.75 15.56
CA TRP A 218 11.42 -9.73 14.73
C TRP A 218 11.71 -11.21 15.09
N ARG A 219 12.70 -11.48 15.95
CA ARG A 219 12.98 -12.82 16.49
C ARG A 219 12.30 -13.11 17.81
N GLU A 220 11.81 -12.06 18.47
CA GLU A 220 11.05 -12.19 19.70
C GLU A 220 9.64 -12.74 19.43
N SER A 221 9.04 -13.33 20.45
CA SER A 221 7.62 -13.69 20.37
C SER A 221 6.77 -12.42 20.27
N PRO A 222 5.72 -12.37 19.41
CA PRO A 222 4.81 -11.24 19.34
C PRO A 222 4.20 -10.83 20.69
N ASN A 223 4.05 -11.80 21.61
CA ASN A 223 3.50 -11.57 22.97
C ASN A 223 4.46 -10.80 23.90
N ASN A 224 5.74 -10.74 23.55
CA ASN A 224 6.78 -10.06 24.34
C ASN A 224 6.99 -8.62 23.87
N LEU A 225 6.40 -8.23 22.74
CA LEU A 225 6.56 -6.92 22.13
C LEU A 225 5.36 -6.03 22.36
N THR A 226 5.62 -4.78 22.69
CA THR A 226 4.60 -3.72 22.76
C THR A 226 4.44 -3.02 21.43
N GLN A 227 3.38 -2.23 21.28
CA GLN A 227 3.18 -1.39 20.10
C GLN A 227 4.37 -0.45 19.87
N GLU A 228 4.94 0.11 20.93
CA GLU A 228 6.08 1.04 20.84
C GLU A 228 7.34 0.35 20.30
N ASP A 229 7.58 -0.93 20.65
CA ASP A 229 8.72 -1.69 20.11
C ASP A 229 8.65 -1.82 18.59
N TYR A 230 7.44 -2.06 18.03
CA TYR A 230 7.23 -2.09 16.58
C TYR A 230 7.47 -0.72 15.93
N LEU A 231 6.98 0.35 16.55
CA LEU A 231 7.13 1.71 16.03
C LEU A 231 8.58 2.19 16.13
N GLU A 232 9.29 1.88 17.23
CA GLU A 232 10.71 2.19 17.41
C GLU A 232 11.55 1.53 16.31
N LEU A 233 11.31 0.22 16.05
CA LEU A 233 12.01 -0.47 14.97
C LEU A 233 11.73 0.17 13.61
N TYR A 234 10.48 0.56 13.33
CA TYR A 234 10.13 1.21 12.07
C TYR A 234 10.84 2.55 11.90
N ARG A 235 10.82 3.42 12.93
CA ARG A 235 11.51 4.72 12.93
C ARG A 235 13.01 4.55 12.76
N TYR A 236 13.56 3.51 13.33
CA TYR A 236 14.99 3.19 13.20
C TYR A 236 15.36 2.76 11.77
N LEU A 237 14.59 1.84 11.17
CA LEU A 237 14.86 1.34 9.82
C LEU A 237 14.57 2.37 8.73
N TYR A 238 13.59 3.25 8.96
CA TYR A 238 13.07 4.21 7.98
C TYR A 238 12.97 5.62 8.59
N PRO A 239 14.10 6.24 8.93
CA PRO A 239 14.10 7.59 9.49
C PRO A 239 13.46 8.57 8.49
N PHE A 240 12.72 9.54 9.00
CA PHE A 240 12.00 10.56 8.23
C PHE A 240 10.76 10.07 7.45
N GLN A 241 10.31 8.84 7.67
CA GLN A 241 9.04 8.36 7.13
C GLN A 241 7.91 8.57 8.14
N GLU A 242 6.68 8.72 7.63
CA GLU A 242 5.48 8.72 8.46
C GLU A 242 5.28 7.37 9.13
N GLU A 243 4.62 7.34 10.28
CA GLU A 243 4.32 6.10 10.99
C GLU A 243 3.50 5.14 10.12
N PRO A 244 3.73 3.82 10.25
CA PRO A 244 3.02 2.82 9.46
C PRO A 244 1.55 2.74 9.90
N LEU A 245 0.69 2.34 8.98
CA LEU A 245 -0.74 2.12 9.26
C LEU A 245 -0.97 0.92 10.17
N LEU A 246 -0.26 -0.17 9.90
CA LEU A 246 -0.30 -1.43 10.64
C LEU A 246 0.93 -2.27 10.31
N TRP A 247 1.10 -3.38 11.03
CA TRP A 247 2.19 -4.32 10.78
C TRP A 247 1.74 -5.77 10.90
N VAL A 248 2.55 -6.65 10.30
CA VAL A 248 2.42 -8.10 10.36
C VAL A 248 3.69 -8.68 10.96
N HIS A 249 3.59 -9.39 12.05
CA HIS A 249 4.71 -10.13 12.62
C HIS A 249 4.74 -11.54 12.04
N LEU A 250 5.83 -11.89 11.39
CA LEU A 250 6.10 -13.21 10.83
C LEU A 250 6.93 -14.00 11.85
N ASN A 251 6.43 -15.15 12.27
CA ASN A 251 7.17 -16.06 13.14
C ASN A 251 6.71 -17.49 12.83
N THR A 252 7.59 -18.29 12.27
CA THR A 252 7.39 -19.72 12.01
C THR A 252 8.70 -20.46 11.99
N ASP A 253 8.70 -21.68 12.51
CA ASP A 253 9.82 -22.62 12.57
C ASP A 253 9.57 -23.90 11.75
N TYR A 254 8.34 -24.10 11.26
CA TYR A 254 7.97 -25.26 10.45
C TYR A 254 6.96 -24.86 9.35
N PRO A 255 7.09 -25.35 8.12
CA PRO A 255 8.11 -26.25 7.55
C PRO A 255 9.41 -25.55 7.09
N PHE A 256 9.57 -24.29 7.41
CA PHE A 256 10.73 -23.44 7.17
C PHE A 256 10.79 -22.37 8.26
N ILE A 257 11.99 -21.86 8.51
CA ILE A 257 12.22 -20.81 9.50
C ILE A 257 12.08 -19.46 8.81
N VAL A 258 11.08 -18.68 9.23
CA VAL A 258 10.91 -17.28 8.79
C VAL A 258 10.47 -16.43 9.95
N ASN A 259 11.26 -15.42 10.25
CA ASN A 259 10.95 -14.36 11.19
C ASN A 259 10.90 -13.03 10.45
N GLY A 260 10.13 -12.06 10.92
CA GLY A 260 10.08 -10.78 10.26
C GLY A 260 8.98 -9.88 10.81
N ILE A 261 9.08 -8.61 10.47
CA ILE A 261 8.03 -7.63 10.71
C ILE A 261 7.85 -6.84 9.42
N LEU A 262 6.64 -6.93 8.85
CA LEU A 262 6.27 -6.18 7.65
C LEU A 262 5.32 -5.05 8.03
N TYR A 263 5.57 -3.87 7.53
CA TYR A 263 4.81 -2.66 7.80
C TYR A 263 4.09 -2.18 6.55
N PHE A 264 2.87 -1.72 6.75
CA PHE A 264 2.07 -1.04 5.72
C PHE A 264 2.33 0.47 5.83
N PRO A 265 3.10 1.06 4.91
CA PRO A 265 3.33 2.49 4.91
C PRO A 265 2.10 3.25 4.42
N LYS A 266 1.95 4.51 4.77
CA LYS A 266 1.05 5.41 4.06
C LYS A 266 1.60 5.65 2.66
N LEU A 267 0.79 5.34 1.64
CA LEU A 267 1.17 5.52 0.24
C LEU A 267 0.85 6.95 -0.18
N LYS A 268 1.84 7.66 -0.70
CA LYS A 268 1.61 8.94 -1.37
C LYS A 268 1.23 8.66 -2.83
N PRO A 269 0.34 9.47 -3.45
CA PRO A 269 -0.11 9.25 -4.83
C PRO A 269 1.02 9.18 -5.87
N ASP A 270 2.16 9.83 -5.60
CA ASP A 270 3.31 9.95 -6.50
C ASP A 270 4.46 8.97 -6.21
N VAL A 271 4.29 8.04 -5.26
CA VAL A 271 5.34 7.09 -4.90
C VAL A 271 5.28 5.89 -5.86
N ASP A 272 6.43 5.59 -6.45
CA ASP A 272 6.62 4.38 -7.25
C ASP A 272 6.41 3.14 -6.38
N VAL A 273 5.25 2.50 -6.53
CA VAL A 273 4.84 1.29 -5.81
C VAL A 273 5.68 0.06 -6.17
N THR A 274 6.59 0.18 -7.13
CA THR A 274 7.42 -0.95 -7.61
C THR A 274 8.73 -1.09 -6.86
N GLN A 275 9.18 -0.10 -6.09
CA GLN A 275 10.40 -0.18 -5.32
C GLN A 275 10.14 -0.74 -3.93
N GLY A 276 10.48 -2.01 -3.74
CA GLY A 276 10.44 -2.68 -2.44
C GLY A 276 11.50 -2.13 -1.48
N ASN A 277 11.09 -1.91 -0.23
CA ASN A 277 11.98 -1.48 0.87
C ASN A 277 12.01 -2.53 1.99
N ILE A 278 11.89 -3.81 1.64
CA ILE A 278 11.97 -4.89 2.62
C ILE A 278 13.41 -5.38 2.67
N LYS A 279 13.99 -5.35 3.88
CA LYS A 279 15.36 -5.78 4.14
C LYS A 279 15.38 -7.28 4.41
N LEU A 280 16.17 -8.00 3.63
CA LEU A 280 16.39 -9.43 3.80
C LEU A 280 17.58 -9.67 4.72
N PHE A 281 17.36 -10.49 5.73
CA PHE A 281 18.39 -11.01 6.62
C PHE A 281 18.47 -12.54 6.52
N CYS A 282 19.63 -13.07 6.81
CA CYS A 282 19.85 -14.49 7.04
C CYS A 282 20.58 -14.62 8.37
N ASN A 283 19.87 -15.15 9.36
CA ASN A 283 20.38 -15.24 10.73
C ASN A 283 20.91 -13.91 11.27
N GLN A 284 20.10 -12.85 11.16
CA GLN A 284 20.38 -11.47 11.60
C GLN A 284 21.52 -10.76 10.83
N VAL A 285 22.04 -11.38 9.79
CA VAL A 285 23.02 -10.77 8.87
C VAL A 285 22.30 -10.19 7.67
N PHE A 286 22.51 -8.92 7.37
CA PHE A 286 21.89 -8.29 6.20
C PHE A 286 22.42 -8.91 4.90
N VAL A 287 21.49 -9.23 4.01
CA VAL A 287 21.75 -9.86 2.71
C VAL A 287 21.50 -8.86 1.56
N SER A 288 20.28 -8.31 1.49
CA SER A 288 19.85 -7.47 0.40
C SER A 288 18.59 -6.69 0.77
N ASP A 289 18.35 -5.59 0.09
CA ASP A 289 17.08 -4.84 0.08
C ASP A 289 16.23 -5.15 -1.17
N HIS A 290 16.70 -6.05 -2.04
CA HIS A 290 15.99 -6.52 -3.22
C HIS A 290 15.39 -7.91 -2.96
N CYS A 291 14.08 -7.95 -2.66
CA CYS A 291 13.37 -9.17 -2.27
C CYS A 291 12.34 -9.65 -3.29
N GLU A 292 12.46 -9.25 -4.56
CA GLU A 292 11.46 -9.51 -5.61
C GLU A 292 11.14 -11.01 -5.82
N ASP A 293 12.10 -11.90 -5.55
CA ASP A 293 11.91 -13.33 -5.67
C ASP A 293 11.19 -13.96 -4.46
N ILE A 294 11.25 -13.31 -3.28
CA ILE A 294 10.70 -13.84 -2.02
C ILE A 294 9.30 -13.31 -1.76
N ILE A 295 9.01 -12.12 -2.26
CA ILE A 295 7.78 -11.41 -1.95
C ILE A 295 6.95 -11.27 -3.22
N PRO A 296 5.65 -11.64 -3.19
CA PRO A 296 4.76 -11.39 -4.29
C PRO A 296 4.77 -9.91 -4.71
N LYS A 297 4.77 -9.63 -6.01
CA LYS A 297 4.87 -8.27 -6.55
C LYS A 297 3.85 -7.28 -5.96
N PHE A 298 2.66 -7.75 -5.63
CA PHE A 298 1.63 -6.90 -5.04
C PHE A 298 1.94 -6.49 -3.58
N LEU A 299 2.88 -7.16 -2.91
CA LEU A 299 3.34 -6.84 -1.56
C LEU A 299 4.63 -6.00 -1.55
N MET A 300 5.17 -5.66 -2.72
CA MET A 300 6.38 -4.82 -2.82
C MET A 300 6.26 -3.44 -2.13
N PRO A 301 5.06 -2.81 -2.05
CA PRO A 301 4.93 -1.56 -1.31
C PRO A 301 5.16 -1.66 0.20
N LEU A 302 5.15 -2.87 0.76
CA LEU A 302 5.44 -3.09 2.18
C LEU A 302 6.91 -2.74 2.50
N ARG A 303 7.13 -2.38 3.75
CA ARG A 303 8.45 -2.13 4.33
C ARG A 303 8.70 -3.13 5.46
N GLY A 304 9.94 -3.26 5.89
CA GLY A 304 10.24 -4.08 7.05
C GLY A 304 11.42 -5.01 6.86
N VAL A 305 11.35 -6.13 7.55
CA VAL A 305 12.42 -7.12 7.63
C VAL A 305 11.86 -8.52 7.42
N ILE A 306 12.58 -9.33 6.66
CA ILE A 306 12.42 -10.79 6.61
C ILE A 306 13.77 -11.41 6.97
N ASP A 307 13.80 -12.33 7.91
CA ASP A 307 14.97 -13.07 8.36
C ASP A 307 14.69 -14.58 8.25
N SER A 308 15.47 -15.28 7.44
CA SER A 308 15.28 -16.70 7.20
C SER A 308 16.61 -17.40 6.90
N THR A 309 16.83 -18.54 7.54
CA THR A 309 17.97 -19.43 7.26
C THR A 309 17.71 -20.40 6.10
N ASP A 310 16.45 -20.59 5.72
CA ASP A 310 16.04 -21.53 4.67
C ASP A 310 16.00 -20.94 3.26
N ILE A 311 16.30 -19.64 3.15
CA ILE A 311 16.41 -18.98 1.86
C ILE A 311 17.76 -19.35 1.22
N PRO A 312 17.75 -20.01 0.05
CA PRO A 312 18.98 -20.39 -0.62
C PRO A 312 19.67 -19.16 -1.20
N LEU A 313 20.75 -18.79 -0.58
CA LEU A 313 21.62 -17.70 -1.02
C LEU A 313 22.72 -18.23 -1.92
N ASN A 314 23.19 -17.39 -2.85
CA ASN A 314 24.45 -17.66 -3.53
C ASN A 314 25.63 -17.56 -2.56
N ILE A 315 26.81 -17.95 -3.00
CA ILE A 315 28.02 -17.98 -2.16
C ILE A 315 28.35 -16.60 -1.62
N SER A 316 28.14 -15.53 -2.40
CA SER A 316 28.36 -14.15 -1.96
C SER A 316 27.21 -13.57 -1.12
N ARG A 317 26.14 -14.32 -0.90
CA ARG A 317 24.91 -13.87 -0.21
C ARG A 317 24.29 -12.61 -0.83
N SER A 318 24.64 -12.27 -2.07
CA SER A 318 24.16 -11.07 -2.76
C SER A 318 22.97 -11.33 -3.69
N ALA A 319 22.65 -12.60 -3.97
CA ALA A 319 21.56 -12.98 -4.83
C ALA A 319 20.85 -14.23 -4.34
N LEU A 320 19.57 -14.30 -4.65
CA LEU A 320 18.68 -15.41 -4.32
C LEU A 320 18.72 -16.48 -5.42
N GLN A 321 18.61 -17.74 -5.03
CA GLN A 321 18.34 -18.81 -5.98
C GLN A 321 16.86 -19.13 -5.94
N SER A 322 16.15 -18.81 -7.01
CA SER A 322 14.73 -19.16 -7.12
C SER A 322 14.51 -20.67 -7.04
N ASN A 323 13.87 -21.12 -5.99
CA ASN A 323 13.55 -22.53 -5.78
C ASN A 323 12.15 -22.73 -5.17
N ARG A 324 11.80 -23.99 -4.90
CA ARG A 324 10.50 -24.36 -4.33
C ARG A 324 10.27 -23.77 -2.91
N THR A 325 11.33 -23.62 -2.13
CA THR A 325 11.26 -23.07 -0.76
C THR A 325 10.90 -21.59 -0.78
N VAL A 326 11.53 -20.80 -1.66
CA VAL A 326 11.26 -19.38 -1.84
C VAL A 326 9.77 -19.15 -2.16
N ARG A 327 9.19 -19.93 -3.08
CA ARG A 327 7.75 -19.85 -3.41
C ARG A 327 6.84 -20.16 -2.22
N LYS A 328 7.22 -21.14 -1.38
CA LYS A 328 6.45 -21.45 -0.17
C LYS A 328 6.52 -20.33 0.87
N ILE A 329 7.67 -19.67 0.98
CA ILE A 329 7.84 -18.49 1.83
C ILE A 329 6.97 -17.34 1.32
N ALA A 330 6.97 -17.09 0.01
CA ALA A 330 6.10 -16.08 -0.61
C ALA A 330 4.61 -16.35 -0.33
N ASP A 331 4.15 -17.60 -0.52
CA ASP A 331 2.78 -18.01 -0.20
C ASP A 331 2.45 -17.80 1.30
N TYR A 332 3.39 -18.10 2.19
CA TYR A 332 3.22 -17.90 3.64
C TYR A 332 3.11 -16.42 3.99
N VAL A 333 3.97 -15.58 3.45
CA VAL A 333 3.93 -14.12 3.67
C VAL A 333 2.59 -13.56 3.18
N ALA A 334 2.16 -13.91 1.96
CA ALA A 334 0.87 -13.47 1.42
C ALA A 334 -0.31 -13.89 2.32
N LYS A 335 -0.27 -15.14 2.81
CA LYS A 335 -1.28 -15.64 3.74
C LYS A 335 -1.30 -14.85 5.05
N LYS A 336 -0.15 -14.59 5.67
CA LYS A 336 -0.07 -13.84 6.93
C LYS A 336 -0.55 -12.41 6.78
N VAL A 337 -0.26 -11.78 5.64
CA VAL A 337 -0.80 -10.46 5.29
C VAL A 337 -2.31 -10.51 5.20
N ALA A 338 -2.89 -11.48 4.49
CA ALA A 338 -4.34 -11.64 4.38
C ALA A 338 -4.99 -11.92 5.74
N ASP A 339 -4.39 -12.79 6.56
CA ASP A 339 -4.87 -13.11 7.92
C ASP A 339 -4.92 -11.84 8.79
N ARG A 340 -3.88 -11.00 8.74
CA ARG A 340 -3.83 -9.73 9.49
C ARG A 340 -4.87 -8.72 9.04
N LEU A 341 -5.10 -8.62 7.73
CA LEU A 341 -6.15 -7.76 7.18
C LEU A 341 -7.54 -8.22 7.62
N LYS A 342 -7.81 -9.53 7.62
CA LYS A 342 -9.07 -10.12 8.11
C LYS A 342 -9.27 -9.88 9.61
N GLU A 343 -8.23 -10.03 10.41
CA GLU A 343 -8.26 -9.75 11.83
C GLU A 343 -8.66 -8.30 12.08
N LEU A 344 -7.98 -7.34 11.41
CA LEU A 344 -8.30 -5.92 11.53
C LEU A 344 -9.74 -5.62 11.08
N TYR A 345 -10.19 -6.23 9.97
CA TYR A 345 -11.55 -6.07 9.45
C TYR A 345 -12.61 -6.56 10.45
N ARG A 346 -12.36 -7.67 11.14
CA ARG A 346 -13.27 -8.26 12.11
C ARG A 346 -13.26 -7.51 13.44
N ASP A 347 -12.06 -7.18 13.96
CA ASP A 347 -11.89 -6.71 15.33
C ASP A 347 -11.96 -5.19 15.44
N ASN A 348 -11.62 -4.46 14.38
CA ASN A 348 -11.68 -3.00 14.33
C ASN A 348 -12.03 -2.48 12.93
N ARG A 349 -13.30 -2.57 12.58
CA ARG A 349 -13.82 -2.17 11.27
C ARG A 349 -13.53 -0.70 10.92
N LYS A 350 -13.61 0.20 11.87
CA LYS A 350 -13.30 1.62 11.67
C LYS A 350 -11.85 1.84 11.24
N GLU A 351 -10.92 1.21 11.94
CA GLU A 351 -9.51 1.29 11.63
C GLU A 351 -9.20 0.65 10.28
N TYR A 352 -9.84 -0.47 9.96
CA TYR A 352 -9.73 -1.08 8.63
C TYR A 352 -10.16 -0.12 7.52
N ILE A 353 -11.31 0.56 7.68
CA ILE A 353 -11.82 1.55 6.72
C ILE A 353 -10.85 2.74 6.60
N ARG A 354 -10.30 3.22 7.71
CA ARG A 354 -9.29 4.27 7.71
C ARG A 354 -8.07 3.87 6.88
N CYS A 355 -7.57 2.66 7.09
CA CYS A 355 -6.42 2.14 6.36
C CYS A 355 -6.75 1.85 4.89
N TRP A 356 -8.01 1.54 4.56
CA TRP A 356 -8.42 1.13 3.21
C TRP A 356 -8.10 2.15 2.12
N GLN A 357 -8.09 3.42 2.43
CA GLN A 357 -7.72 4.49 1.48
C GLN A 357 -6.29 4.31 0.94
N ASP A 358 -5.38 3.81 1.78
CA ASP A 358 -3.98 3.57 1.40
C ASP A 358 -3.74 2.14 0.91
N ILE A 359 -4.39 1.14 1.57
CA ILE A 359 -4.11 -0.28 1.27
C ILE A 359 -5.01 -0.87 0.18
N GLY A 360 -6.18 -0.28 -0.11
CA GLY A 360 -7.19 -0.85 -1.00
C GLY A 360 -6.65 -1.15 -2.39
N THR A 361 -5.84 -0.27 -2.94
CA THR A 361 -5.26 -0.44 -4.29
C THR A 361 -4.38 -1.69 -4.39
N PHE A 362 -3.48 -1.92 -3.42
CA PHE A 362 -2.62 -3.10 -3.49
C PHE A 362 -3.36 -4.39 -3.13
N VAL A 363 -4.37 -4.36 -2.26
CA VAL A 363 -5.23 -5.53 -1.97
C VAL A 363 -6.01 -5.93 -3.23
N LYS A 364 -6.59 -4.96 -3.95
CA LYS A 364 -7.21 -5.17 -5.26
C LYS A 364 -6.20 -5.74 -6.27
N PHE A 365 -4.99 -5.16 -6.34
CA PHE A 365 -3.94 -5.63 -7.24
C PHE A 365 -3.50 -7.07 -6.91
N GLY A 366 -3.39 -7.40 -5.61
CA GLY A 366 -3.12 -8.76 -5.15
C GLY A 366 -4.21 -9.75 -5.58
N SER A 367 -5.48 -9.35 -5.45
CA SER A 367 -6.63 -10.16 -5.87
C SER A 367 -6.67 -10.42 -7.38
N LEU A 368 -6.14 -9.48 -8.19
CA LEU A 368 -6.03 -9.64 -9.65
C LEU A 368 -4.91 -10.61 -10.07
N ASN A 369 -3.86 -10.74 -9.27
CA ASN A 369 -2.63 -11.43 -9.66
C ASN A 369 -2.36 -12.74 -8.92
N ASP A 370 -3.07 -13.02 -7.83
CA ASP A 370 -2.87 -14.22 -7.01
C ASP A 370 -4.20 -14.83 -6.56
N ASP A 371 -4.56 -15.98 -7.13
CA ASP A 371 -5.82 -16.67 -6.84
C ASP A 371 -5.94 -17.17 -5.40
N LYS A 372 -4.82 -17.44 -4.71
CA LYS A 372 -4.83 -17.86 -3.31
C LYS A 372 -5.11 -16.66 -2.40
N PHE A 373 -4.44 -15.55 -2.67
CA PHE A 373 -4.65 -14.30 -1.94
C PHE A 373 -6.08 -13.79 -2.16
N LYS A 374 -6.59 -13.81 -3.41
CA LYS A 374 -7.97 -13.46 -3.75
C LYS A 374 -8.97 -14.17 -2.84
N LYS A 375 -8.94 -15.50 -2.77
CA LYS A 375 -9.85 -16.31 -1.95
C LYS A 375 -9.78 -15.99 -0.46
N GLN A 376 -8.64 -15.44 -0.03
CA GLN A 376 -8.49 -15.05 1.36
C GLN A 376 -9.06 -13.66 1.68
N VAL A 377 -9.08 -12.74 0.72
CA VAL A 377 -9.47 -11.35 0.98
C VAL A 377 -10.81 -10.93 0.37
N GLU A 378 -11.49 -11.81 -0.41
CA GLU A 378 -12.74 -11.47 -1.10
C GLU A 378 -13.82 -10.93 -0.18
N ASP A 379 -13.95 -11.47 1.05
CA ASP A 379 -14.95 -11.06 2.03
C ASP A 379 -14.63 -9.71 2.71
N ILE A 380 -13.43 -9.19 2.53
CA ILE A 380 -12.97 -7.95 3.14
C ILE A 380 -12.70 -6.83 2.12
N LEU A 381 -12.99 -7.08 0.84
CA LEU A 381 -12.92 -6.07 -0.20
C LEU A 381 -14.10 -5.11 -0.04
N ILE A 382 -13.82 -3.88 0.36
CA ILE A 382 -14.85 -2.86 0.59
C ILE A 382 -14.79 -1.76 -0.45
N CYS A 383 -15.96 -1.19 -0.74
CA CYS A 383 -16.12 -0.03 -1.59
C CYS A 383 -16.91 1.04 -0.84
N ARG A 384 -16.59 2.30 -1.07
CA ARG A 384 -17.42 3.41 -0.62
C ARG A 384 -18.75 3.37 -1.35
N THR A 385 -19.84 3.76 -0.68
CA THR A 385 -21.19 3.74 -1.26
C THR A 385 -21.99 4.99 -0.90
N THR A 386 -23.04 5.27 -1.68
CA THR A 386 -24.04 6.29 -1.36
C THR A 386 -25.06 5.84 -0.31
N TYR A 387 -25.00 4.59 0.13
CA TYR A 387 -25.90 4.07 1.15
C TYR A 387 -25.72 4.83 2.48
N THR A 388 -26.82 5.26 3.05
CA THR A 388 -26.86 5.80 4.41
C THR A 388 -27.77 4.89 5.23
N PRO A 389 -27.25 4.23 6.29
CA PRO A 389 -28.09 3.39 7.13
C PRO A 389 -29.20 4.23 7.74
N PRO A 390 -30.44 3.70 7.83
CA PRO A 390 -31.49 4.38 8.55
C PRO A 390 -31.02 4.60 9.99
N ASN A 391 -31.21 5.82 10.50
CA ASN A 391 -30.91 6.15 11.89
C ASN A 391 -31.53 5.07 12.78
N PRO A 392 -30.79 4.50 13.75
CA PRO A 392 -31.39 3.58 14.71
C PRO A 392 -32.60 4.27 15.31
N PRO A 393 -33.77 3.60 15.42
CA PRO A 393 -34.95 4.21 16.03
C PRO A 393 -34.50 4.68 17.42
N LEU A 394 -34.69 5.96 17.70
CA LEU A 394 -34.56 6.51 19.04
C LEU A 394 -35.35 5.55 19.93
N THR A 395 -34.68 4.81 20.77
CA THR A 395 -35.35 3.94 21.75
C THR A 395 -36.30 4.84 22.52
N LYS A 396 -37.60 4.66 22.30
CA LYS A 396 -38.64 5.34 23.06
C LYS A 396 -38.43 4.96 24.51
N GLY A 397 -37.69 5.78 25.22
CA GLY A 397 -37.71 5.80 26.67
C GLY A 397 -39.09 6.24 27.08
N GLY A 398 -39.74 5.40 27.86
CA GLY A 398 -40.87 5.65 28.75
C GLY A 398 -42.02 6.48 28.19
N ALA A 399 -43.18 5.90 28.09
CA ALA A 399 -44.44 6.57 27.93
C ALA A 399 -44.53 7.73 28.94
N ILE A 400 -44.59 8.97 28.41
CA ILE A 400 -45.04 10.11 29.21
C ILE A 400 -46.58 10.09 29.09
N GLU A 401 -47.25 9.79 30.20
CA GLU A 401 -48.68 9.97 30.34
C GLU A 401 -49.05 11.42 30.11
N ASP A 402 -50.03 11.61 29.23
CA ASP A 402 -50.73 12.86 28.99
C ASP A 402 -51.36 13.34 30.30
N SER A 403 -50.87 14.42 30.90
CA SER A 403 -51.62 15.20 31.87
C SER A 403 -51.74 16.63 31.31
N THR A 404 -52.85 16.82 30.60
CA THR A 404 -53.42 18.12 30.29
C THR A 404 -53.86 18.80 31.59
N SER A 405 -53.23 19.90 31.95
CA SER A 405 -53.91 21.01 32.67
C SER A 405 -53.10 22.31 32.55
N ASN A 406 -53.63 23.20 31.75
CA ASN A 406 -53.29 24.63 31.80
C ASN A 406 -53.89 25.30 33.05
N PRO A 407 -53.20 26.17 33.74
CA PRO A 407 -53.81 27.23 34.52
C PRO A 407 -53.63 28.60 33.89
N PRO A 408 -54.49 29.60 34.18
CA PRO A 408 -54.77 30.76 33.38
C PRO A 408 -53.87 31.95 33.66
N LEU A 409 -53.77 32.80 32.61
CA LEU A 409 -53.20 34.14 32.61
C LEU A 409 -53.73 35.06 33.70
N THR A 410 -52.86 35.68 34.53
CA THR A 410 -53.19 36.89 35.27
C THR A 410 -52.28 38.04 34.78
N LYS A 411 -53.02 39.11 34.46
CA LYS A 411 -52.49 40.47 34.13
C LYS A 411 -51.84 41.12 35.36
N GLY A 412 -50.81 41.92 35.16
CA GLY A 412 -50.24 42.86 36.11
C GLY A 412 -49.31 43.83 35.43
N GLU A 413 -49.72 45.05 35.41
CA GLU A 413 -49.10 46.25 34.84
C GLU A 413 -47.97 46.85 35.75
N PRO A 414 -47.40 48.02 35.42
CA PRO A 414 -46.01 48.22 34.97
C PRO A 414 -45.21 49.09 36.00
N GLY A 415 -43.89 49.03 35.86
CA GLY A 415 -43.02 49.95 36.63
C GLY A 415 -41.72 50.20 35.89
N GLY A 416 -41.61 51.50 35.47
CA GLY A 416 -40.48 51.98 34.72
C GLY A 416 -39.26 52.32 35.59
N SER A 417 -38.10 52.36 34.92
CA SER A 417 -37.07 53.39 35.17
C SER A 417 -36.00 53.37 34.11
N THR A 418 -35.88 54.48 33.48
CA THR A 418 -34.84 55.06 32.64
C THR A 418 -33.41 54.84 33.12
N VAL A 419 -32.48 54.67 32.18
CA VAL A 419 -31.28 55.51 31.96
C VAL A 419 -30.58 55.09 30.64
N GLU A 420 -30.39 56.05 29.75
CA GLU A 420 -29.59 56.05 28.52
C GLU A 420 -28.12 56.38 28.84
N PRO A 421 -27.27 56.65 27.80
CA PRO A 421 -26.74 55.75 26.74
C PRO A 421 -25.19 55.85 26.68
N GLY A 422 -24.59 54.93 25.97
CA GLY A 422 -23.18 55.03 25.66
C GLY A 422 -22.82 54.16 24.45
N GLY A 423 -22.61 54.81 23.29
CA GLY A 423 -22.32 54.18 22.04
C GLY A 423 -20.90 53.71 21.87
N SER A 424 -20.74 52.74 21.01
CA SER A 424 -19.72 52.68 19.95
C SER A 424 -19.88 51.37 19.16
N THR A 425 -20.13 51.52 17.89
CA THR A 425 -20.02 50.50 16.84
C THR A 425 -18.56 50.08 16.65
N PRO A 426 -18.32 48.83 16.30
CA PRO A 426 -17.56 48.55 15.10
C PRO A 426 -18.23 47.54 14.17
N GLN A 427 -17.92 47.74 12.91
CA GLN A 427 -18.28 47.04 11.71
C GLN A 427 -18.05 45.57 11.75
N GLY A 428 -18.94 44.85 11.07
CA GLY A 428 -18.93 43.43 10.92
C GLY A 428 -17.89 42.88 9.96
N SER A 429 -17.57 41.62 10.19
CA SER A 429 -17.12 40.68 9.20
C SER A 429 -17.84 39.37 9.49
N THR A 430 -18.70 38.96 8.58
CA THR A 430 -19.34 37.66 8.54
C THR A 430 -18.31 36.65 8.02
N GLU A 431 -17.75 35.86 8.91
CA GLU A 431 -17.15 34.56 8.55
C GLU A 431 -18.07 33.49 9.15
N ASP A 432 -18.78 32.79 8.28
CA ASP A 432 -19.44 31.52 8.58
C ASP A 432 -18.37 30.46 8.81
N GLY A 433 -17.92 30.31 10.03
CA GLY A 433 -17.16 29.16 10.49
C GLY A 433 -18.09 27.97 10.69
N PRO A 434 -17.62 26.73 10.49
CA PRO A 434 -18.45 25.56 10.71
C PRO A 434 -18.93 25.52 12.16
N VAL A 435 -20.23 25.33 12.32
CA VAL A 435 -20.89 25.15 13.63
C VAL A 435 -20.27 23.91 14.27
N ALA A 436 -19.57 24.10 15.38
CA ALA A 436 -19.03 23.01 16.17
C ALA A 436 -20.17 22.12 16.66
N VAL A 437 -20.24 20.90 16.15
CA VAL A 437 -21.15 19.86 16.66
C VAL A 437 -20.69 19.51 18.07
N PRO A 438 -21.59 19.46 19.07
CA PRO A 438 -21.20 19.11 20.43
C PRO A 438 -20.61 17.70 20.46
N THR A 439 -19.42 17.58 21.01
CA THR A 439 -18.66 16.31 21.10
C THR A 439 -19.20 15.36 22.16
N GLN A 440 -20.10 15.81 23.04
CA GLN A 440 -20.69 15.00 24.13
C GLN A 440 -22.19 15.26 24.29
N VAL A 441 -22.93 14.21 24.55
CA VAL A 441 -24.37 14.26 24.87
C VAL A 441 -24.59 13.76 26.30
N GLN A 442 -25.42 14.50 27.05
CA GLN A 442 -25.79 14.13 28.42
C GLN A 442 -26.83 13.02 28.38
N VAL A 443 -26.52 11.87 28.98
CA VAL A 443 -27.43 10.71 29.08
C VAL A 443 -27.78 10.49 30.54
N GLN A 444 -29.08 10.51 30.84
CA GLN A 444 -29.58 10.17 32.17
C GLN A 444 -29.52 8.67 32.43
N THR A 445 -28.78 8.28 33.48
CA THR A 445 -28.73 6.90 33.96
C THR A 445 -29.25 6.84 35.40
N GLU A 446 -29.61 5.67 35.88
CA GLU A 446 -30.11 5.46 37.27
C GLU A 446 -29.13 5.94 38.36
N GLY A 447 -27.88 6.30 38.00
CA GLY A 447 -26.84 6.79 38.90
C GLY A 447 -26.50 8.29 38.72
N GLY A 448 -27.25 9.03 37.89
CA GLY A 448 -27.00 10.46 37.57
C GLY A 448 -26.66 10.72 36.10
N ASP A 449 -26.59 11.99 35.74
CA ASP A 449 -26.23 12.42 34.36
C ASP A 449 -24.78 12.08 34.04
N VAL A 450 -24.57 11.30 32.99
CA VAL A 450 -23.24 10.95 32.46
C VAL A 450 -23.07 11.53 31.07
N TRP A 451 -21.95 12.22 30.84
CA TRP A 451 -21.57 12.70 29.52
C TRP A 451 -21.00 11.54 28.70
N GLN A 452 -21.65 11.20 27.59
CA GLN A 452 -21.12 10.25 26.62
C GLN A 452 -20.62 10.96 25.36
N ASP A 453 -19.48 10.51 24.88
CA ASP A 453 -18.92 11.01 23.61
C ASP A 453 -19.85 10.66 22.44
N VAL A 454 -20.21 11.65 21.63
CA VAL A 454 -21.03 11.46 20.42
C VAL A 454 -20.29 10.57 19.41
N ALA A 455 -18.97 10.50 19.48
CA ALA A 455 -18.15 9.61 18.63
C ALA A 455 -18.50 8.11 18.77
N SER A 456 -19.20 7.70 19.84
CA SER A 456 -19.64 6.30 20.02
C SER A 456 -20.88 5.90 19.19
N GLN A 457 -21.50 6.83 18.45
CA GLN A 457 -22.74 6.58 17.70
C GLN A 457 -22.55 6.53 16.16
N THR A 458 -21.33 6.73 15.63
CA THR A 458 -21.11 6.54 14.20
C THR A 458 -21.16 5.04 13.88
N PRO A 459 -21.91 4.61 12.84
CA PRO A 459 -21.95 3.21 12.44
C PRO A 459 -20.54 2.64 12.20
N GLU A 460 -20.30 1.41 12.55
CA GLU A 460 -18.98 0.74 12.40
C GLU A 460 -18.44 0.77 10.98
N ASN A 461 -19.31 0.90 9.98
CA ASN A 461 -18.99 0.89 8.55
C ASN A 461 -18.77 2.29 7.96
N THR A 462 -18.49 3.31 8.77
CA THR A 462 -18.26 4.69 8.31
C THR A 462 -16.85 5.16 8.59
N ASP A 463 -16.31 6.00 7.68
CA ASP A 463 -15.07 6.74 7.92
C ASP A 463 -15.30 8.00 8.78
N GLU A 464 -14.23 8.74 9.04
CA GLU A 464 -14.25 9.99 9.83
C GLU A 464 -15.12 11.09 9.19
N LYS A 465 -15.38 11.02 7.89
CA LYS A 465 -16.26 11.95 7.14
C LYS A 465 -17.71 11.48 7.09
N GLY A 466 -18.05 10.38 7.77
CA GLY A 466 -19.39 9.80 7.76
C GLY A 466 -19.75 9.05 6.46
N ARG A 467 -18.78 8.75 5.60
CA ARG A 467 -19.01 8.00 4.35
C ARG A 467 -19.07 6.51 4.65
N TYR A 468 -20.07 5.83 4.12
CA TYR A 468 -20.32 4.41 4.37
C TYR A 468 -19.55 3.52 3.40
N TYR A 469 -19.05 2.39 3.92
CA TYR A 469 -18.34 1.37 3.16
C TYR A 469 -19.06 0.03 3.24
N THR A 470 -19.03 -0.73 2.16
CA THR A 470 -19.73 -2.00 2.03
C THR A 470 -18.93 -2.98 1.18
N THR A 471 -19.16 -4.27 1.37
CA THR A 471 -18.69 -5.32 0.46
C THR A 471 -19.67 -5.48 -0.72
N LEU A 472 -19.21 -6.13 -1.79
CA LEU A 472 -20.08 -6.45 -2.93
C LEU A 472 -21.27 -7.34 -2.50
N SER A 473 -21.01 -8.32 -1.65
CA SER A 473 -22.05 -9.22 -1.13
C SER A 473 -23.11 -8.48 -0.33
N GLU A 474 -22.71 -7.57 0.55
CA GLU A 474 -23.63 -6.72 1.33
C GLU A 474 -24.44 -5.78 0.44
N TYR A 475 -23.82 -5.23 -0.61
CA TYR A 475 -24.50 -4.40 -1.61
C TYR A 475 -25.57 -5.19 -2.35
N LEU A 476 -25.22 -6.34 -2.90
CA LEU A 476 -26.15 -7.21 -3.65
C LEU A 476 -27.34 -7.66 -2.79
N GLU A 477 -27.10 -8.07 -1.55
CA GLU A 477 -28.17 -8.49 -0.65
C GLU A 477 -29.15 -7.35 -0.33
N ARG A 478 -28.63 -6.12 -0.06
CA ARG A 478 -29.49 -4.94 0.19
C ARG A 478 -30.34 -4.53 -1.00
N ASN A 479 -29.81 -4.74 -2.19
CA ASN A 479 -30.42 -4.24 -3.43
C ASN A 479 -31.14 -5.31 -4.27
N LYS A 480 -31.20 -6.55 -3.78
CA LYS A 480 -31.72 -7.72 -4.47
C LYS A 480 -33.14 -7.53 -5.04
N GLU A 481 -34.01 -6.85 -4.29
CA GLU A 481 -35.39 -6.59 -4.70
C GLU A 481 -35.53 -5.38 -5.64
N ARG A 482 -34.47 -4.57 -5.81
CA ARG A 482 -34.52 -3.28 -6.52
C ARG A 482 -33.98 -3.36 -7.94
N HIS A 483 -32.90 -4.09 -8.18
CA HIS A 483 -32.22 -4.08 -9.47
C HIS A 483 -31.44 -5.37 -9.85
N GLU A 484 -32.03 -6.53 -9.64
CA GLU A 484 -31.65 -7.83 -10.26
C GLU A 484 -30.15 -8.02 -10.52
N ASN A 485 -29.32 -8.09 -9.47
CA ASN A 485 -27.86 -8.28 -9.57
C ASN A 485 -27.11 -7.24 -10.45
N ARG A 486 -27.66 -6.05 -10.61
CA ARG A 486 -26.98 -4.93 -11.25
C ARG A 486 -26.26 -4.08 -10.20
N VAL A 487 -25.00 -3.71 -10.47
CA VAL A 487 -24.19 -2.85 -9.60
C VAL A 487 -23.98 -1.51 -10.30
N PHE A 488 -24.55 -0.45 -9.74
CA PHE A 488 -24.30 0.91 -10.22
C PHE A 488 -23.02 1.45 -9.61
N TYR A 489 -22.15 2.05 -10.43
CA TYR A 489 -20.89 2.58 -9.95
C TYR A 489 -20.52 3.91 -10.59
N CYS A 490 -19.70 4.70 -9.90
CA CYS A 490 -19.06 5.90 -10.42
C CYS A 490 -17.53 5.81 -10.23
N THR A 491 -16.80 6.54 -11.07
CA THR A 491 -15.32 6.61 -11.04
C THR A 491 -14.82 8.01 -10.67
N ASP A 492 -15.66 9.03 -10.75
CA ASP A 492 -15.37 10.41 -10.35
C ASP A 492 -16.61 11.06 -9.76
N GLU A 493 -16.61 11.29 -8.47
CA GLU A 493 -17.74 11.87 -7.74
C GLU A 493 -18.10 13.27 -8.23
N THR A 494 -17.12 14.07 -8.65
CA THR A 494 -17.32 15.46 -9.06
C THR A 494 -17.96 15.55 -10.43
N THR A 495 -17.40 14.90 -11.42
CA THR A 495 -17.90 14.93 -12.81
C THR A 495 -19.19 14.15 -12.97
N GLN A 496 -19.43 13.14 -12.14
CA GLN A 496 -20.61 12.29 -12.20
C GLN A 496 -21.69 12.65 -11.16
N ALA A 497 -21.55 13.77 -10.45
CA ALA A 497 -22.46 14.18 -9.37
C ALA A 497 -23.94 14.18 -9.79
N THR A 498 -24.26 14.70 -10.96
CA THR A 498 -25.65 14.74 -11.50
C THR A 498 -26.22 13.35 -11.68
N TYR A 499 -25.43 12.40 -12.19
CA TYR A 499 -25.84 11.02 -12.41
C TYR A 499 -26.00 10.26 -11.09
N ILE A 500 -25.09 10.48 -10.14
CA ILE A 500 -25.20 9.92 -8.79
C ILE A 500 -26.48 10.40 -8.12
N GLN A 501 -26.77 11.71 -8.19
CA GLN A 501 -27.99 12.29 -7.64
C GLN A 501 -29.25 11.71 -8.28
N LEU A 502 -29.25 11.49 -9.59
CA LEU A 502 -30.36 10.88 -10.31
C LEU A 502 -30.66 9.47 -9.78
N HIS A 503 -29.62 8.62 -9.63
CA HIS A 503 -29.77 7.27 -9.11
C HIS A 503 -30.25 7.26 -7.66
N THR A 504 -29.61 8.06 -6.80
CA THR A 504 -29.94 8.12 -5.36
C THR A 504 -31.33 8.67 -5.11
N SER A 505 -31.83 9.62 -5.93
CA SER A 505 -33.21 10.14 -5.82
C SER A 505 -34.27 9.06 -6.05
N GLN A 506 -33.93 8.01 -6.78
CA GLN A 506 -34.81 6.84 -7.00
C GLN A 506 -34.50 5.67 -6.06
N GLY A 507 -33.68 5.91 -5.04
CA GLY A 507 -33.29 4.91 -4.05
C GLY A 507 -32.34 3.85 -4.59
N LEU A 508 -31.66 4.11 -5.71
CA LEU A 508 -30.62 3.24 -6.26
C LEU A 508 -29.27 3.56 -5.61
N GLU A 509 -28.64 2.56 -5.04
CA GLU A 509 -27.35 2.67 -4.39
C GLU A 509 -26.21 2.66 -5.42
N VAL A 510 -25.21 3.56 -5.25
CA VAL A 510 -24.05 3.69 -6.13
C VAL A 510 -22.77 3.39 -5.38
N LEU A 511 -21.90 2.53 -5.93
CA LEU A 511 -20.55 2.27 -5.44
C LEU A 511 -19.55 3.22 -6.08
N PHE A 512 -18.48 3.55 -5.33
CA PHE A 512 -17.38 4.40 -5.80
C PHE A 512 -16.16 3.54 -6.11
N PHE A 513 -15.70 3.62 -7.35
CA PHE A 513 -14.51 2.97 -7.88
C PHE A 513 -13.58 4.05 -8.44
N ASP A 514 -12.93 4.79 -7.54
CA ASP A 514 -12.15 5.99 -7.82
C ASP A 514 -10.62 5.77 -7.90
N SER A 515 -10.18 4.52 -7.81
CA SER A 515 -8.79 4.13 -7.98
C SER A 515 -8.46 3.79 -9.43
N PHE A 516 -7.23 4.08 -9.88
CA PHE A 516 -6.75 3.77 -11.23
C PHE A 516 -6.86 2.28 -11.60
N ILE A 517 -6.82 1.37 -10.63
CA ILE A 517 -6.92 -0.08 -10.86
C ILE A 517 -8.36 -0.56 -11.04
N ASP A 518 -9.35 0.27 -10.70
CA ASP A 518 -10.74 -0.17 -10.56
C ASP A 518 -11.38 -0.59 -11.88
N SER A 519 -10.98 -0.04 -13.01
CA SER A 519 -11.46 -0.50 -14.33
C SER A 519 -11.11 -1.97 -14.60
N HIS A 520 -9.88 -2.38 -14.24
CA HIS A 520 -9.48 -3.77 -14.33
C HIS A 520 -10.14 -4.63 -13.26
N PHE A 521 -10.32 -4.07 -12.08
CA PHE A 521 -10.94 -4.75 -10.95
C PHE A 521 -12.43 -5.03 -11.20
N ILE A 522 -13.18 -4.10 -11.79
CA ILE A 522 -14.56 -4.31 -12.20
C ILE A 522 -14.65 -5.44 -13.23
N SER A 523 -13.81 -5.42 -14.27
CA SER A 523 -13.76 -6.48 -15.27
C SER A 523 -13.41 -7.85 -14.69
N PHE A 524 -12.62 -7.86 -13.63
CA PHE A 524 -12.33 -9.06 -12.86
C PHE A 524 -13.55 -9.53 -12.07
N LEU A 525 -14.24 -8.64 -11.34
CA LEU A 525 -15.44 -8.98 -10.58
C LEU A 525 -16.56 -9.54 -11.47
N GLU A 526 -16.75 -9.02 -12.68
CA GLU A 526 -17.71 -9.56 -13.64
C GLU A 526 -17.38 -10.97 -14.12
N ARG A 527 -16.10 -11.32 -14.21
CA ARG A 527 -15.68 -12.69 -14.54
C ARG A 527 -15.90 -13.68 -13.40
N GLU A 528 -15.70 -13.23 -12.17
CA GLU A 528 -15.91 -14.06 -10.98
C GLU A 528 -17.41 -14.22 -10.65
N HIS A 529 -18.20 -13.17 -10.88
CA HIS A 529 -19.63 -13.12 -10.60
C HIS A 529 -20.41 -12.95 -11.93
N THR A 530 -20.51 -14.01 -12.71
CA THR A 530 -21.11 -13.99 -14.07
C THR A 530 -22.58 -13.59 -14.12
N ASP A 531 -23.27 -13.65 -13.01
CA ASP A 531 -24.65 -13.22 -12.81
C ASP A 531 -24.78 -11.74 -12.40
N VAL A 532 -23.67 -11.05 -12.11
CA VAL A 532 -23.63 -9.63 -11.73
C VAL A 532 -23.19 -8.78 -12.91
N LYS A 533 -23.88 -7.67 -13.16
CA LYS A 533 -23.55 -6.70 -14.21
C LYS A 533 -23.19 -5.36 -13.57
N PHE A 534 -22.04 -4.83 -13.90
CA PHE A 534 -21.62 -3.49 -13.49
C PHE A 534 -22.05 -2.47 -14.56
N ALA A 535 -22.77 -1.44 -14.12
CA ALA A 535 -23.22 -0.35 -14.96
C ALA A 535 -22.74 0.97 -14.36
N ARG A 536 -21.95 1.73 -15.14
CA ARG A 536 -21.53 3.05 -14.70
C ARG A 536 -22.70 4.03 -14.79
N VAL A 537 -22.85 4.88 -13.77
CA VAL A 537 -24.04 5.77 -13.64
C VAL A 537 -24.32 6.66 -14.85
N ASP A 538 -23.33 6.91 -15.70
CA ASP A 538 -23.42 7.76 -16.89
C ASP A 538 -23.31 6.98 -18.23
N ALA A 539 -23.39 5.64 -18.20
CA ALA A 539 -23.30 4.81 -19.40
C ALA A 539 -24.70 4.57 -20.03
N GLU A 540 -25.60 4.02 -19.24
CA GLU A 540 -26.98 3.71 -19.67
C GLU A 540 -27.95 4.08 -18.55
N LEU A 541 -29.15 4.49 -18.92
CA LEU A 541 -30.23 4.70 -17.96
C LEU A 541 -30.90 3.39 -17.59
N ASP A 542 -31.07 3.18 -16.30
CA ASP A 542 -31.90 2.09 -15.79
C ASP A 542 -33.37 2.38 -16.00
N ASP A 543 -34.18 1.34 -16.30
CA ASP A 543 -35.63 1.45 -16.49
C ASP A 543 -36.35 2.04 -15.26
N ASN A 544 -35.74 1.90 -14.08
CA ASN A 544 -36.25 2.51 -12.85
C ASN A 544 -36.18 4.05 -12.85
N LEU A 545 -35.32 4.65 -13.67
CA LEU A 545 -35.17 6.10 -13.81
C LEU A 545 -36.16 6.70 -14.81
N ILE A 546 -36.75 5.86 -15.66
CA ILE A 546 -37.69 6.27 -16.75
C ILE A 546 -39.12 6.19 -16.23
N ALA A 547 -39.91 7.23 -16.45
CA ALA A 547 -41.34 7.22 -16.17
C ALA A 547 -42.10 6.37 -17.20
N LYS A 548 -42.87 5.41 -16.71
CA LYS A 548 -43.66 4.47 -17.58
C LYS A 548 -44.94 5.05 -18.14
N ASP A 549 -45.17 6.37 -18.03
CA ASP A 549 -46.36 7.02 -18.64
C ASP A 549 -46.13 7.26 -20.11
N ASN A 550 -46.52 6.30 -20.91
CA ASN A 550 -46.32 6.27 -22.35
C ASN A 550 -47.67 6.19 -23.12
N SER A 551 -48.56 7.11 -22.88
CA SER A 551 -49.52 7.42 -23.90
C SER A 551 -48.84 8.38 -24.89
N PRO A 552 -48.54 8.00 -26.13
CA PRO A 552 -47.99 8.91 -27.13
C PRO A 552 -49.01 10.00 -27.42
N GLU A 553 -48.86 11.15 -26.73
CA GLU A 553 -49.70 12.31 -27.02
C GLU A 553 -49.31 12.84 -28.41
N ILE A 554 -50.23 12.70 -29.40
CA ILE A 554 -50.04 13.27 -30.71
C ILE A 554 -50.24 14.77 -30.59
N VAL A 555 -49.15 15.52 -30.73
CA VAL A 555 -49.13 16.98 -30.51
C VAL A 555 -49.38 17.74 -31.82
N ASP A 556 -49.03 17.16 -32.97
CA ASP A 556 -49.29 17.75 -34.28
C ASP A 556 -50.21 16.87 -35.13
N PRO A 557 -51.49 17.24 -35.22
CA PRO A 557 -52.46 16.48 -36.01
C PRO A 557 -52.23 16.48 -37.55
N LYS A 558 -51.38 17.41 -38.04
CA LYS A 558 -51.06 17.50 -39.49
C LYS A 558 -49.97 16.50 -39.87
N THR A 559 -48.96 16.33 -39.03
CA THR A 559 -47.85 15.44 -39.32
C THR A 559 -47.95 14.11 -38.58
N ASN A 560 -48.93 13.96 -37.68
CA ASN A 560 -49.15 12.79 -36.81
C ASN A 560 -47.93 12.45 -35.95
N LYS A 561 -47.12 13.47 -35.58
CA LYS A 561 -45.92 13.30 -34.76
C LYS A 561 -46.22 13.43 -33.29
N THR A 562 -45.56 12.59 -32.50
CA THR A 562 -45.54 12.66 -31.04
C THR A 562 -44.62 13.79 -30.59
N ARG A 563 -44.79 14.23 -29.33
CA ARG A 563 -43.89 15.22 -28.69
C ARG A 563 -42.42 14.77 -28.72
N SER A 564 -42.19 13.52 -28.48
CA SER A 564 -40.85 12.87 -28.50
C SER A 564 -40.21 13.00 -29.90
N GLU A 565 -40.96 12.71 -30.98
CA GLU A 565 -40.46 12.82 -32.35
C GLU A 565 -40.18 14.28 -32.75
N ILE A 566 -41.03 15.23 -32.36
CA ILE A 566 -40.81 16.65 -32.62
C ILE A 566 -39.51 17.14 -31.94
N ILE A 567 -39.29 16.79 -30.69
CA ILE A 567 -38.08 17.16 -29.95
C ILE A 567 -36.84 16.54 -30.62
N LYS A 568 -36.91 15.26 -30.96
CA LYS A 568 -35.82 14.55 -31.64
C LYS A 568 -35.44 15.22 -32.95
N ASP A 569 -36.42 15.55 -33.78
CA ASP A 569 -36.24 16.23 -35.08
C ASP A 569 -35.63 17.63 -34.88
N LEU A 570 -36.13 18.40 -33.89
CA LEU A 570 -35.65 19.73 -33.58
C LEU A 570 -34.16 19.72 -33.19
N PHE A 571 -33.78 18.87 -32.27
CA PHE A 571 -32.39 18.77 -31.84
C PHE A 571 -31.47 18.18 -32.94
N THR A 572 -31.99 17.24 -33.76
CA THR A 572 -31.25 16.70 -34.90
C THR A 572 -30.94 17.78 -35.92
N ALA A 573 -31.93 18.60 -36.26
CA ALA A 573 -31.79 19.70 -37.21
C ALA A 573 -30.88 20.81 -36.67
N ALA A 574 -31.06 21.21 -35.39
CA ALA A 574 -30.28 22.27 -34.76
C ALA A 574 -28.80 21.90 -34.62
N LEU A 575 -28.50 20.72 -34.12
CA LEU A 575 -27.11 20.31 -33.79
C LEU A 575 -26.34 19.83 -35.03
N ASN A 576 -27.01 19.28 -36.02
CA ASN A 576 -26.44 18.78 -37.29
C ASN A 576 -25.15 17.96 -37.13
N LYS A 577 -25.10 17.05 -36.14
CA LYS A 577 -23.97 16.19 -35.84
C LYS A 577 -24.27 14.74 -36.21
N PRO A 578 -23.66 14.18 -37.30
CA PRO A 578 -24.05 12.88 -37.83
C PRO A 578 -23.72 11.68 -36.92
N LYS A 579 -22.76 11.85 -36.01
CA LYS A 579 -22.34 10.81 -35.06
C LYS A 579 -23.07 10.90 -33.71
N LEU A 580 -23.91 11.90 -33.51
CA LEU A 580 -24.66 12.09 -32.28
C LEU A 580 -25.99 11.33 -32.36
N THR A 581 -26.24 10.42 -31.43
CA THR A 581 -27.51 9.74 -31.28
C THR A 581 -28.40 10.50 -30.31
N ILE A 582 -29.57 10.95 -30.75
CA ILE A 582 -30.56 11.65 -29.92
C ILE A 582 -31.61 10.66 -29.43
N ARG A 583 -31.74 10.56 -28.12
CA ARG A 583 -32.75 9.76 -27.42
C ARG A 583 -33.60 10.66 -26.54
N THR A 584 -34.90 10.41 -26.51
CA THR A 584 -35.88 11.19 -25.75
C THR A 584 -36.57 10.27 -24.75
N GLU A 585 -36.52 10.63 -23.45
CA GLU A 585 -37.17 9.88 -22.38
C GLU A 585 -37.80 10.83 -21.35
N SER A 586 -38.77 10.33 -20.60
CA SER A 586 -39.33 11.05 -19.45
C SER A 586 -38.71 10.55 -18.18
N LEU A 587 -37.99 11.40 -17.43
CA LEU A 587 -37.35 11.04 -16.20
C LEU A 587 -38.27 11.27 -14.98
N LYS A 588 -38.19 10.38 -13.98
CA LYS A 588 -39.10 10.37 -12.83
C LYS A 588 -38.82 11.48 -11.78
N SER A 589 -37.60 12.02 -11.74
CA SER A 589 -37.21 12.98 -10.71
C SER A 589 -37.50 14.42 -11.12
N GLU A 590 -38.04 15.23 -10.22
CA GLU A 590 -38.40 16.66 -10.48
C GLU A 590 -37.16 17.55 -10.71
N ASN A 591 -36.00 17.21 -10.14
CA ASN A 591 -34.77 17.98 -10.27
C ASN A 591 -33.77 17.41 -11.28
N THR A 592 -34.29 16.81 -12.37
CA THR A 592 -33.43 16.26 -13.43
C THR A 592 -33.01 17.33 -14.43
N PRO A 593 -31.82 17.24 -15.04
CA PRO A 593 -31.41 18.17 -16.08
C PRO A 593 -32.25 18.04 -17.34
N PRO A 594 -32.32 19.10 -18.18
CA PRO A 594 -33.06 19.07 -19.45
C PRO A 594 -32.49 18.08 -20.47
N ALA A 595 -31.20 17.83 -20.41
CA ALA A 595 -30.50 16.82 -21.19
C ALA A 595 -29.27 16.27 -20.47
N MET A 596 -28.85 15.07 -20.88
CA MET A 596 -27.66 14.39 -20.37
C MET A 596 -26.92 13.72 -21.53
N VAL A 597 -25.58 13.64 -21.41
CA VAL A 597 -24.76 12.89 -22.35
C VAL A 597 -24.45 11.52 -21.76
N LEU A 598 -24.76 10.47 -22.49
CA LEU A 598 -24.45 9.10 -22.11
C LEU A 598 -23.38 8.52 -23.06
N LEU A 599 -22.46 7.75 -22.52
CA LEU A 599 -21.49 6.98 -23.30
C LEU A 599 -21.76 5.49 -23.14
N PRO A 600 -21.84 4.72 -24.26
CA PRO A 600 -21.94 3.28 -24.17
C PRO A 600 -20.81 2.68 -23.31
N GLU A 601 -21.15 1.73 -22.43
CA GLU A 601 -20.22 1.13 -21.46
C GLU A 601 -18.92 0.63 -22.12
N PHE A 602 -19.03 0.02 -23.31
CA PHE A 602 -17.88 -0.45 -24.08
C PHE A 602 -16.90 0.69 -24.44
N MET A 603 -17.41 1.83 -24.91
CA MET A 603 -16.58 2.98 -25.29
C MET A 603 -15.87 3.59 -24.09
N ARG A 604 -16.52 3.57 -22.96
CA ARG A 604 -15.97 4.03 -21.71
C ARG A 604 -14.81 3.19 -21.21
N ARG A 605 -15.01 1.88 -21.17
CA ARG A 605 -13.95 0.94 -20.75
C ARG A 605 -12.74 1.06 -21.68
N LEU A 606 -12.98 1.26 -22.98
CA LEU A 606 -11.90 1.50 -23.92
C LEU A 606 -11.13 2.79 -23.61
N GLN A 607 -11.84 3.87 -23.23
CA GLN A 607 -11.21 5.13 -22.81
C GLN A 607 -10.37 4.94 -21.54
N ASP A 608 -10.94 4.33 -20.51
CA ASP A 608 -10.26 4.09 -19.23
C ASP A 608 -8.98 3.25 -19.43
N MET A 609 -9.05 2.21 -20.27
CA MET A 609 -7.88 1.39 -20.62
C MET A 609 -6.83 2.18 -21.42
N THR A 610 -7.25 3.02 -22.34
CA THR A 610 -6.31 3.81 -23.17
C THR A 610 -5.64 4.92 -22.36
N ALA A 611 -6.37 5.56 -21.45
CA ALA A 611 -5.83 6.55 -20.53
C ALA A 611 -4.71 5.97 -19.63
N LEU A 612 -4.89 4.74 -19.16
CA LEU A 612 -3.89 4.02 -18.38
C LEU A 612 -2.62 3.67 -19.16
N MET A 613 -2.77 3.30 -20.46
CA MET A 613 -1.62 2.87 -21.27
C MET A 613 -0.77 4.03 -21.80
N GLN A 614 -1.33 5.19 -22.04
CA GLN A 614 -0.68 6.26 -22.80
C GLN A 614 -0.31 7.50 -21.98
N GLN A 615 -0.77 7.62 -20.73
CA GLN A 615 -0.65 8.86 -19.91
C GLN A 615 -1.08 10.15 -20.66
N GLN A 616 -1.82 10.02 -21.75
CA GLN A 616 -2.31 11.12 -22.57
C GLN A 616 -3.81 11.31 -22.34
N LYS A 617 -4.27 12.57 -22.37
CA LYS A 617 -5.70 12.88 -22.39
C LYS A 617 -6.33 12.24 -23.63
N VAL A 618 -7.19 11.26 -23.39
CA VAL A 618 -7.98 10.64 -24.45
C VAL A 618 -9.06 11.64 -24.87
N GLU A 619 -9.16 11.89 -26.17
CA GLU A 619 -10.22 12.75 -26.69
C GLU A 619 -11.59 12.13 -26.42
N PHE A 620 -12.56 13.00 -26.09
CA PHE A 620 -13.93 12.56 -25.84
C PHE A 620 -14.55 11.99 -27.14
N PRO A 621 -15.20 10.81 -27.11
CA PRO A 621 -15.75 10.20 -28.31
C PRO A 621 -16.75 11.09 -28.98
N GLU A 622 -16.64 11.23 -30.30
CA GLU A 622 -17.66 11.90 -31.11
C GLU A 622 -19.00 11.13 -31.13
N GLU A 623 -18.90 9.79 -30.98
CA GLU A 623 -20.07 8.91 -30.89
C GLU A 623 -20.56 8.86 -29.45
N HIS A 624 -21.66 9.58 -29.16
CA HIS A 624 -22.31 9.56 -27.86
C HIS A 624 -23.81 9.75 -27.99
N ILE A 625 -24.53 9.51 -26.91
CA ILE A 625 -25.97 9.62 -26.85
C ILE A 625 -26.32 10.90 -26.10
N LEU A 626 -27.07 11.79 -26.74
CA LEU A 626 -27.73 12.91 -26.06
C LEU A 626 -29.13 12.46 -25.65
N LEU A 627 -29.31 12.26 -24.36
CA LEU A 627 -30.62 12.00 -23.79
C LEU A 627 -31.30 13.31 -23.45
N ILE A 628 -32.52 13.51 -23.97
CA ILE A 628 -33.34 14.70 -23.70
C ILE A 628 -34.50 14.30 -22.81
N ASN A 629 -34.66 15.00 -21.69
CA ASN A 629 -35.74 14.79 -20.75
C ASN A 629 -37.00 15.54 -21.19
N ILE A 630 -37.96 14.82 -21.79
CA ILE A 630 -39.21 15.42 -22.29
C ILE A 630 -40.15 15.92 -21.19
N ALA A 631 -39.97 15.49 -19.96
CA ALA A 631 -40.72 15.98 -18.81
C ALA A 631 -40.22 17.34 -18.30
N HIS A 632 -39.01 17.76 -18.67
CA HIS A 632 -38.41 18.99 -18.18
C HIS A 632 -39.12 20.24 -18.72
N PRO A 633 -39.49 21.25 -17.90
CA PRO A 633 -40.23 22.43 -18.33
C PRO A 633 -39.55 23.21 -19.46
N LEU A 634 -38.20 23.32 -19.45
CA LEU A 634 -37.46 23.96 -20.54
C LEU A 634 -37.69 23.29 -21.89
N ILE A 635 -37.69 21.94 -21.93
CA ILE A 635 -37.89 21.18 -23.15
C ILE A 635 -39.33 21.28 -23.61
N GLN A 636 -40.30 21.27 -22.71
CA GLN A 636 -41.72 21.48 -23.05
C GLN A 636 -41.97 22.87 -23.65
N ASN A 637 -41.38 23.92 -23.05
CA ASN A 637 -41.47 25.27 -23.56
C ASN A 637 -40.77 25.43 -24.92
N LEU A 638 -39.70 24.73 -25.18
CA LEU A 638 -38.98 24.71 -26.46
C LEU A 638 -39.87 24.15 -27.60
N VAL A 639 -40.66 23.11 -27.33
CA VAL A 639 -41.63 22.58 -28.28
C VAL A 639 -42.68 23.64 -28.64
N ASN A 640 -43.23 24.32 -27.62
CA ASN A 640 -44.22 25.39 -27.86
C ASN A 640 -43.63 26.56 -28.67
N LEU A 641 -42.38 26.94 -28.41
CA LEU A 641 -41.65 27.96 -29.16
C LEU A 641 -41.48 27.58 -30.64
N SER A 642 -41.09 26.31 -30.90
CA SER A 642 -40.89 25.78 -32.26
C SER A 642 -42.21 25.69 -33.06
N GLN A 643 -43.30 25.32 -32.40
CA GLN A 643 -44.62 25.26 -33.02
C GLN A 643 -45.19 26.64 -33.35
N GLY A 644 -44.96 27.65 -32.51
CA GLY A 644 -45.31 29.04 -32.78
C GLY A 644 -44.62 29.61 -34.03
N ALA A 645 -43.39 29.16 -34.30
CA ALA A 645 -42.59 29.53 -35.45
C ALA A 645 -43.11 28.92 -36.78
N ILE A 646 -43.72 27.73 -36.75
CA ILE A 646 -44.25 27.01 -37.92
C ILE A 646 -45.56 27.67 -38.46
N ILE A 647 -46.29 28.41 -37.64
CA ILE A 647 -47.52 29.07 -37.99
C ILE A 647 -47.31 30.36 -38.84
N GLN A 648 -46.08 30.93 -38.75
CA GLN A 648 -45.68 32.07 -39.60
C GLN A 648 -44.95 31.54 -40.85
N GLU A 649 -45.67 31.42 -41.94
CA GLU A 649 -45.14 30.98 -43.25
C GLU A 649 -44.02 31.94 -43.73
N GLY A 650 -42.82 31.40 -43.87
CA GLY A 650 -41.73 31.96 -44.66
C GLY A 650 -40.42 32.24 -43.85
N GLY A 651 -39.47 31.32 -43.95
CA GLY A 651 -38.01 31.53 -43.71
C GLY A 651 -37.63 32.04 -42.34
N ASP A 652 -36.46 31.71 -41.85
CA ASP A 652 -35.80 32.08 -40.60
C ASP A 652 -36.55 33.06 -39.68
N SER A 653 -37.54 32.59 -38.94
CA SER A 653 -38.21 33.43 -37.94
C SER A 653 -37.31 33.62 -36.70
N PRO A 654 -37.33 34.76 -36.03
CA PRO A 654 -36.58 35.00 -34.80
C PRO A 654 -36.77 33.91 -33.74
N SER A 655 -37.95 33.28 -33.73
CA SER A 655 -38.30 32.18 -32.82
C SER A 655 -37.57 30.87 -33.17
N THR A 656 -37.38 30.58 -34.47
CA THR A 656 -36.63 29.38 -34.94
C THR A 656 -35.16 29.50 -34.59
N GLU A 657 -34.57 30.69 -34.78
CA GLU A 657 -33.19 30.96 -34.45
C GLU A 657 -32.92 30.84 -32.92
N LEU A 658 -33.86 31.39 -32.13
CA LEU A 658 -33.79 31.25 -30.66
C LEU A 658 -33.93 29.79 -30.23
N ALA A 659 -34.82 29.02 -30.81
CA ALA A 659 -34.99 27.59 -30.52
C ALA A 659 -33.70 26.80 -30.83
N ASN A 660 -33.06 27.06 -31.99
CA ASN A 660 -31.78 26.45 -32.34
C ASN A 660 -30.67 26.80 -31.33
N MET A 661 -30.59 28.08 -30.95
CA MET A 661 -29.61 28.52 -29.93
C MET A 661 -29.82 27.81 -28.59
N ILE A 662 -31.06 27.65 -28.14
CA ILE A 662 -31.39 26.91 -26.90
C ILE A 662 -31.02 25.43 -27.04
N CYS A 663 -31.26 24.77 -28.17
CA CYS A 663 -30.84 23.39 -28.40
C CYS A 663 -29.33 23.23 -28.28
N HIS A 664 -28.55 24.13 -28.87
CA HIS A 664 -27.07 24.12 -28.69
C HIS A 664 -26.65 24.36 -27.25
N HIS A 665 -27.31 25.31 -26.57
CA HIS A 665 -26.99 25.62 -25.18
C HIS A 665 -27.31 24.45 -24.23
N VAL A 666 -28.43 23.76 -24.42
CA VAL A 666 -28.82 22.55 -23.69
C VAL A 666 -27.78 21.42 -23.90
N TYR A 667 -27.34 21.25 -25.16
CA TYR A 667 -26.30 20.28 -25.48
C TYR A 667 -24.97 20.62 -24.79
N ASP A 668 -24.56 21.89 -24.81
CA ASP A 668 -23.34 22.36 -24.15
C ASP A 668 -23.38 22.13 -22.62
N LEU A 669 -24.53 22.45 -21.99
CA LEU A 669 -24.71 22.17 -20.55
C LEU A 669 -24.56 20.69 -20.23
N ALA A 670 -25.11 19.81 -21.07
CA ALA A 670 -25.00 18.36 -20.93
C ALA A 670 -23.53 17.90 -21.09
N LEU A 671 -22.77 18.49 -22.02
CA LEU A 671 -21.36 18.21 -22.24
C LEU A 671 -20.49 18.71 -21.06
N ILE A 672 -20.76 19.92 -20.54
CA ILE A 672 -20.05 20.46 -19.37
C ILE A 672 -20.20 19.52 -18.18
N ALA A 673 -21.41 19.05 -17.93
CA ALA A 673 -21.70 18.11 -16.84
C ALA A 673 -20.97 16.78 -16.98
N GLN A 674 -20.56 16.38 -18.22
CA GLN A 674 -19.95 15.08 -18.52
C GLN A 674 -18.42 15.14 -18.58
N LYS A 675 -17.84 16.13 -19.25
CA LYS A 675 -16.39 16.18 -19.53
C LYS A 675 -15.72 17.51 -19.22
N GLY A 676 -16.52 18.56 -18.95
CA GLY A 676 -16.05 19.93 -18.96
C GLY A 676 -15.73 20.44 -20.37
N PHE A 677 -15.22 21.64 -20.47
CA PHE A 677 -14.73 22.23 -21.71
C PHE A 677 -13.24 22.57 -21.60
N ASP A 678 -12.58 22.57 -22.75
CA ASP A 678 -11.30 23.25 -22.93
C ASP A 678 -11.49 24.78 -22.98
N ALA A 679 -10.40 25.52 -23.10
CA ALA A 679 -10.46 26.98 -23.08
C ALA A 679 -11.27 27.57 -24.25
N GLU A 680 -11.24 26.93 -25.43
CA GLU A 680 -11.96 27.36 -26.62
C GLU A 680 -13.48 27.04 -26.50
N GLY A 681 -13.80 25.84 -26.13
CA GLY A 681 -15.21 25.42 -25.89
C GLY A 681 -15.87 26.23 -24.77
N MET A 682 -15.15 26.59 -23.72
CA MET A 682 -15.67 27.46 -22.66
C MET A 682 -15.96 28.87 -23.17
N LYS A 683 -15.09 29.44 -24.04
CA LYS A 683 -15.31 30.75 -24.67
C LYS A 683 -16.58 30.73 -25.51
N ASP A 684 -16.75 29.73 -26.36
CA ASP A 684 -17.94 29.60 -27.25
C ASP A 684 -19.21 29.41 -26.43
N PHE A 685 -19.14 28.64 -25.35
CA PHE A 685 -20.26 28.48 -24.42
C PHE A 685 -20.67 29.81 -23.77
N VAL A 686 -19.73 30.60 -23.27
CA VAL A 686 -20.00 31.90 -22.63
C VAL A 686 -20.58 32.88 -23.63
N GLU A 687 -20.05 32.92 -24.85
CA GLU A 687 -20.59 33.80 -25.94
C GLU A 687 -22.03 33.44 -26.26
N ARG A 688 -22.34 32.15 -26.46
CA ARG A 688 -23.70 31.66 -26.72
C ARG A 688 -24.65 31.94 -25.56
N SER A 689 -24.19 31.75 -24.32
CA SER A 689 -24.96 32.06 -23.11
C SER A 689 -25.38 33.53 -23.09
N ASN A 690 -24.41 34.43 -23.34
CA ASN A 690 -24.70 35.86 -23.41
C ASN A 690 -25.70 36.23 -24.52
N GLN A 691 -25.62 35.59 -25.70
CA GLN A 691 -26.53 35.79 -26.80
C GLN A 691 -27.97 35.34 -26.43
N VAL A 692 -28.11 34.14 -25.81
CA VAL A 692 -29.40 33.63 -25.34
C VAL A 692 -30.03 34.56 -24.30
N LEU A 693 -29.27 34.96 -23.29
CA LEU A 693 -29.73 35.86 -22.23
C LEU A 693 -30.11 37.24 -22.79
N THR A 694 -29.33 37.79 -23.72
CA THR A 694 -29.64 39.06 -24.36
C THR A 694 -30.97 39.00 -25.11
N ARG A 695 -31.23 37.94 -25.84
CA ARG A 695 -32.51 37.77 -26.55
C ARG A 695 -33.70 37.58 -25.60
N LEU A 696 -33.52 36.88 -24.49
CA LEU A 696 -34.55 36.71 -23.47
C LEU A 696 -34.87 37.98 -22.70
N THR A 697 -33.94 38.95 -22.63
CA THR A 697 -34.13 40.25 -21.94
C THR A 697 -34.60 41.38 -22.86
N THR A 698 -34.66 41.17 -24.17
CA THR A 698 -35.16 42.15 -25.17
C THR A 698 -36.64 41.99 -25.51
N HIS A 699 -37.31 41.03 -24.86
CA HIS A 699 -38.75 40.83 -24.89
C HIS A 699 -39.36 41.19 -23.52
#